data_201a2c9bc1ecab0287ff0362cb969ef8
#
_entry.id   201a2c9bc1ecab0287ff0362cb969ef8
#
_cell.length_a   1.000
_cell.length_b   1.000
_cell.length_c   1.000
_cell.angle_alpha   90.00
_cell.angle_beta   90.00
_cell.angle_gamma   90.00
#
_symmetry.space_group_name_H-M   'P 1'
#
loop_
_entity.id
_entity.type
_entity.pdbx_description
1 polymer ?
#
loop_
_entity_poly.entity_id
_entity_poly.type
_entity_poly.pdbx_seq_one_letter_code
_entity_poly.pdbx_strand_id
1 'polypeptide(L)'
;MSALDWWRAVPAAATALILLLGPGLVIARSWGLRRWAAAGAAIPLGSAAVGLAEILAARIGARWLPWGWAVIAALTCALALPGPLLRARRRTRAPGPSAPSRPGGGADATGGVGTSRFVTGAVGAAVCALGAALIIGMGSPTTPPQAFDAVFHLAAVGAVREGGSASSLGGLSALYQGAPVYYPSVWHGMVALLPGGAVESSNAMILVVGAVAWPLGIAGLLTEALRDGPREPAPAADSVAAEADRDARAAHRAREKAVALSILLSAATAGAPVLLLTALAVWPYALSVVALPGALTLVVRARRAVAQRHGRAQAAAPAVLAVLGVALAHGTGLFNAAILLLPVAVGAVAKLLRRGGRARLIALVCLVAAALAAAAGAWTMRGPLTTMFNYEREGGSAVGTFFQALIDLPQYGPLASHGLPVGVVLLALAVLGLRGARDERVRPWAAAALVALVLVVLVGGPQWPGRQVGFPWYLQKSRIEPVLLIPMLVLAAHGAVALLSPDGAVRPGRLRRPAAVLASLALVAVIGRIPLQIALARSVYDAERIAFGTLTTPQELAFYASVGDVLPAGAVVVGSPSRGVTYLGLVADVELVYPTRVHPMAGSAELDLARAAPDPSPGSATCDLVKRLGAQYYVSVERSPHGLRYGNASLRWDDRLVAWSTRGMELVSWADTGRGAVALWRITACG
;
A
#
# COMPACT_ATOMS: atom_id res chain seq x y z
N MET A 1 8.64 -8.39 26.04
CA MET A 1 7.83 -7.20 25.66
C MET A 1 6.50 -7.70 25.12
N SER A 2 5.41 -7.19 25.62
CA SER A 2 4.07 -7.77 25.39
C SER A 2 3.24 -6.93 24.40
N ALA A 3 2.22 -7.56 23.80
CA ALA A 3 1.20 -6.85 23.01
C ALA A 3 0.49 -5.73 23.81
N LEU A 4 0.60 -5.74 25.12
CA LEU A 4 0.05 -4.70 26.00
C LEU A 4 0.80 -3.36 25.88
N ASP A 5 2.03 -3.33 25.33
CA ASP A 5 2.80 -2.09 25.19
C ASP A 5 2.27 -1.16 24.08
N TRP A 6 1.30 -1.62 23.28
CA TRP A 6 0.71 -0.84 22.19
C TRP A 6 0.01 0.45 22.61
N TRP A 7 -0.36 0.59 23.90
CA TRP A 7 -0.90 1.85 24.40
C TRP A 7 0.09 3.02 24.24
N ARG A 8 1.39 2.75 24.27
CA ARG A 8 2.45 3.76 24.04
C ARG A 8 2.45 4.29 22.61
N ALA A 9 2.11 3.46 21.64
CA ALA A 9 2.03 3.84 20.23
C ALA A 9 0.68 4.52 19.85
N VAL A 10 -0.26 4.68 20.80
CA VAL A 10 -1.54 5.36 20.52
C VAL A 10 -1.36 6.77 19.97
N PRO A 11 -0.46 7.64 20.50
CA PRO A 11 -0.22 8.95 19.92
C PRO A 11 0.26 8.88 18.47
N ALA A 12 1.18 7.96 18.16
CA ALA A 12 1.68 7.76 16.79
C ALA A 12 0.56 7.22 15.86
N ALA A 13 -0.25 6.26 16.32
CA ALA A 13 -1.37 5.73 15.54
C ALA A 13 -2.47 6.78 15.30
N ALA A 14 -2.79 7.60 16.29
CA ALA A 14 -3.75 8.70 16.16
C ALA A 14 -3.24 9.74 15.14
N THR A 15 -1.98 10.11 15.24
CA THR A 15 -1.35 11.06 14.30
C THR A 15 -1.30 10.47 12.88
N ALA A 16 -0.97 9.18 12.73
CA ALA A 16 -1.01 8.46 11.46
C ALA A 16 -2.42 8.48 10.84
N LEU A 17 -3.44 8.24 11.64
CA LEU A 17 -4.84 8.29 11.21
C LEU A 17 -5.24 9.70 10.72
N ILE A 18 -4.82 10.74 11.44
CA ILE A 18 -5.07 12.13 11.06
C ILE A 18 -4.36 12.47 9.75
N LEU A 19 -3.07 12.12 9.59
CA LEU A 19 -2.31 12.39 8.37
C LEU A 19 -2.86 11.64 7.17
N LEU A 20 -3.20 10.37 7.35
CA LEU A 20 -3.68 9.51 6.27
C LEU A 20 -5.07 9.90 5.78
N LEU A 21 -6.00 10.21 6.70
CA LEU A 21 -7.41 10.45 6.37
C LEU A 21 -7.78 11.94 6.37
N GLY A 22 -7.23 12.74 7.28
CA GLY A 22 -7.66 14.12 7.50
C GLY A 22 -7.63 15.00 6.25
N PRO A 23 -6.47 15.19 5.61
CA PRO A 23 -6.36 15.99 4.39
C PRO A 23 -7.32 15.52 3.29
N GLY A 24 -7.36 14.22 3.05
CA GLY A 24 -8.21 13.62 2.04
C GLY A 24 -9.70 13.73 2.34
N LEU A 25 -10.12 13.63 3.62
CA LEU A 25 -11.52 13.84 4.03
C LEU A 25 -11.97 15.30 3.79
N VAL A 26 -11.12 16.26 4.12
CA VAL A 26 -11.40 17.69 3.85
C VAL A 26 -11.62 17.89 2.35
N ILE A 27 -10.70 17.40 1.52
CA ILE A 27 -10.83 17.48 0.06
C ILE A 27 -12.10 16.75 -0.40
N ALA A 28 -12.31 15.48 0.00
CA ALA A 28 -13.46 14.69 -0.42
C ALA A 28 -14.80 15.37 -0.08
N ARG A 29 -14.92 15.90 1.14
CA ARG A 29 -16.14 16.62 1.59
C ARG A 29 -16.36 17.92 0.83
N SER A 30 -15.31 18.68 0.57
CA SER A 30 -15.38 19.92 -0.21
C SER A 30 -15.82 19.67 -1.65
N TRP A 31 -15.51 18.51 -2.23
CA TRP A 31 -15.96 18.08 -3.56
C TRP A 31 -17.33 17.39 -3.53
N GLY A 32 -18.01 17.32 -2.37
CA GLY A 32 -19.37 16.84 -2.21
C GLY A 32 -19.51 15.33 -2.04
N LEU A 33 -18.43 14.63 -1.69
CA LEU A 33 -18.52 13.23 -1.27
C LEU A 33 -19.06 13.13 0.15
N ARG A 34 -19.77 12.04 0.43
CA ARG A 34 -20.37 11.81 1.74
C ARG A 34 -20.15 10.36 2.17
N ARG A 35 -20.24 10.12 3.48
CA ARG A 35 -20.23 8.77 4.08
C ARG A 35 -19.04 7.93 3.62
N TRP A 36 -19.25 6.65 3.29
CA TRP A 36 -18.19 5.70 2.90
C TRP A 36 -17.42 6.10 1.65
N ALA A 37 -18.09 6.76 0.67
CA ALA A 37 -17.39 7.28 -0.50
C ALA A 37 -16.35 8.36 -0.14
N ALA A 38 -16.65 9.21 0.86
CA ALA A 38 -15.67 10.19 1.35
C ALA A 38 -14.55 9.52 2.14
N ALA A 39 -14.88 8.55 3.01
CA ALA A 39 -13.90 7.83 3.81
C ALA A 39 -12.92 7.03 2.94
N GLY A 40 -13.42 6.27 1.96
CA GLY A 40 -12.56 5.53 1.04
C GLY A 40 -11.71 6.44 0.14
N ALA A 41 -12.29 7.52 -0.38
CA ALA A 41 -11.57 8.49 -1.20
C ALA A 41 -10.54 9.31 -0.42
N ALA A 42 -10.65 9.37 0.92
CA ALA A 42 -9.73 10.13 1.75
C ALA A 42 -8.29 9.63 1.62
N ILE A 43 -8.08 8.32 1.48
CA ILE A 43 -6.76 7.72 1.41
C ILE A 43 -5.96 8.21 0.20
N PRO A 44 -6.43 8.04 -1.07
CA PRO A 44 -5.69 8.51 -2.23
C PRO A 44 -5.62 10.04 -2.31
N LEU A 45 -6.66 10.77 -1.87
CA LEU A 45 -6.64 12.23 -1.85
C LEU A 45 -5.68 12.78 -0.79
N GLY A 46 -5.57 12.13 0.38
CA GLY A 46 -4.59 12.44 1.40
C GLY A 46 -3.16 12.18 0.90
N SER A 47 -2.93 11.01 0.27
CA SER A 47 -1.63 10.69 -0.34
C SER A 47 -1.24 11.71 -1.42
N ALA A 48 -2.20 12.21 -2.21
CA ALA A 48 -1.95 13.29 -3.18
C ALA A 48 -1.55 14.60 -2.49
N ALA A 49 -2.28 15.00 -1.45
CA ALA A 49 -2.00 16.23 -0.72
C ALA A 49 -0.61 16.18 -0.06
N VAL A 50 -0.27 15.05 0.60
CA VAL A 50 1.03 14.87 1.24
C VAL A 50 2.16 14.83 0.22
N GLY A 51 2.07 14.00 -0.84
CA GLY A 51 3.14 13.89 -1.82
C GLY A 51 3.40 15.18 -2.61
N LEU A 52 2.34 15.95 -2.91
CA LEU A 52 2.50 17.29 -3.50
C LEU A 52 3.10 18.27 -2.48
N ALA A 53 2.76 18.17 -1.19
CA ALA A 53 3.32 19.01 -0.13
C ALA A 53 4.82 18.73 0.05
N GLU A 54 5.26 17.47 -0.01
CA GLU A 54 6.68 17.08 0.06
C GLU A 54 7.51 17.71 -1.07
N ILE A 55 6.97 17.63 -2.29
CA ILE A 55 7.63 18.25 -3.47
C ILE A 55 7.65 19.77 -3.34
N LEU A 56 6.54 20.38 -2.93
CA LEU A 56 6.44 21.83 -2.76
C LEU A 56 7.39 22.32 -1.66
N ALA A 57 7.40 21.68 -0.49
CA ALA A 57 8.29 22.05 0.61
C ALA A 57 9.75 22.07 0.16
N ALA A 58 10.21 21.03 -0.55
CA ALA A 58 11.57 20.99 -1.08
C ALA A 58 11.83 22.08 -2.12
N ARG A 59 10.85 22.43 -2.96
CA ARG A 59 11.00 23.49 -3.98
C ARG A 59 11.12 24.90 -3.39
N ILE A 60 10.47 25.16 -2.28
CA ILE A 60 10.54 26.44 -1.58
C ILE A 60 11.63 26.47 -0.48
N GLY A 61 12.44 25.41 -0.36
CA GLY A 61 13.49 25.31 0.64
C GLY A 61 12.99 25.13 2.08
N ALA A 62 11.72 24.76 2.28
CA ALA A 62 11.17 24.50 3.61
C ALA A 62 11.59 23.11 4.10
N ARG A 63 12.17 23.05 5.29
CA ARG A 63 12.46 21.76 5.93
C ARG A 63 11.16 21.04 6.27
N TRP A 64 11.11 19.71 6.02
CA TRP A 64 9.92 18.92 6.28
C TRP A 64 9.51 18.93 7.76
N LEU A 65 10.48 18.82 8.66
CA LEU A 65 10.28 19.12 10.06
C LEU A 65 10.87 20.50 10.37
N PRO A 66 10.12 21.43 10.98
CA PRO A 66 8.75 21.30 11.52
C PRO A 66 7.61 21.70 10.54
N TRP A 67 7.91 22.14 9.32
CA TRP A 67 6.96 22.83 8.43
C TRP A 67 5.99 21.90 7.68
N GLY A 68 6.23 20.59 7.65
CA GLY A 68 5.42 19.63 6.87
C GLY A 68 3.92 19.73 7.15
N TRP A 69 3.52 19.87 8.41
CA TRP A 69 2.10 20.04 8.77
C TRP A 69 1.48 21.29 8.16
N ALA A 70 2.18 22.41 8.18
CA ALA A 70 1.68 23.67 7.63
C ALA A 70 1.54 23.60 6.11
N VAL A 71 2.52 23.00 5.42
CA VAL A 71 2.48 22.82 3.96
C VAL A 71 1.37 21.85 3.54
N ILE A 72 1.18 20.74 4.26
CA ILE A 72 0.06 19.81 4.04
C ILE A 72 -1.27 20.53 4.23
N ALA A 73 -1.44 21.31 5.30
CA ALA A 73 -2.66 22.05 5.56
C ALA A 73 -2.97 23.07 4.47
N ALA A 74 -1.97 23.88 4.09
CA ALA A 74 -2.12 24.88 3.02
C ALA A 74 -2.51 24.24 1.69
N LEU A 75 -1.86 23.14 1.30
CA LEU A 75 -2.16 22.44 0.07
C LEU A 75 -3.52 21.75 0.13
N THR A 76 -3.90 21.19 1.27
CA THR A 76 -5.23 20.61 1.50
C THR A 76 -6.31 21.67 1.27
N CYS A 77 -6.16 22.86 1.81
CA CYS A 77 -7.07 23.98 1.58
C CYS A 77 -7.12 24.37 0.10
N ALA A 78 -5.97 24.48 -0.57
CA ALA A 78 -5.91 24.81 -2.00
C ALA A 78 -6.63 23.77 -2.87
N LEU A 79 -6.46 22.48 -2.60
CA LEU A 79 -7.14 21.39 -3.32
C LEU A 79 -8.64 21.28 -2.98
N ALA A 80 -9.04 21.74 -1.81
CA ALA A 80 -10.44 21.76 -1.38
C ALA A 80 -11.26 22.90 -2.00
N LEU A 81 -10.66 24.09 -2.17
CA LEU A 81 -11.33 25.32 -2.65
C LEU A 81 -12.13 25.19 -3.97
N PRO A 82 -11.67 24.50 -5.03
CA PRO A 82 -12.40 24.43 -6.27
C PRO A 82 -13.77 23.75 -6.17
N GLY A 83 -13.94 22.82 -5.23
CA GLY A 83 -15.19 22.08 -5.03
C GLY A 83 -16.39 22.98 -4.74
N PRO A 84 -16.39 23.82 -3.67
CA PRO A 84 -17.49 24.76 -3.38
C PRO A 84 -17.66 25.84 -4.46
N LEU A 85 -16.58 26.35 -5.05
CA LEU A 85 -16.65 27.35 -6.12
C LEU A 85 -17.40 26.83 -7.35
N LEU A 86 -17.12 25.60 -7.78
CA LEU A 86 -17.82 24.96 -8.89
C LEU A 86 -19.30 24.70 -8.57
N ARG A 87 -19.64 24.42 -7.31
CA ARG A 87 -21.05 24.28 -6.88
C ARG A 87 -21.78 25.61 -6.86
N ALA A 88 -21.15 26.67 -6.36
CA ALA A 88 -21.74 28.01 -6.35
C ALA A 88 -22.07 28.51 -7.76
N ARG A 89 -21.12 28.43 -8.70
CA ARG A 89 -21.31 28.81 -10.10
C ARG A 89 -22.45 28.05 -10.81
N ARG A 90 -22.81 26.86 -10.34
CA ARG A 90 -23.92 26.10 -10.87
C ARG A 90 -25.27 26.60 -10.36
N ARG A 91 -25.34 26.97 -9.07
CA ARG A 91 -26.56 27.52 -8.48
C ARG A 91 -26.96 28.84 -9.16
N THR A 92 -25.98 29.66 -9.52
CA THR A 92 -26.22 30.93 -10.21
C THR A 92 -26.59 30.78 -11.72
N ARG A 93 -26.28 29.62 -12.35
CA ARG A 93 -26.59 29.33 -13.74
C ARG A 93 -27.89 28.53 -13.96
N ALA A 94 -28.56 28.09 -12.90
CA ALA A 94 -29.88 27.46 -13.01
C ALA A 94 -30.89 28.54 -13.39
N PRO A 95 -31.74 28.35 -14.42
CA PRO A 95 -32.82 29.29 -14.71
C PRO A 95 -33.73 29.42 -13.51
N GLY A 96 -34.27 30.65 -13.33
CA GLY A 96 -35.02 31.09 -12.16
C GLY A 96 -36.16 30.19 -11.67
N PRO A 97 -36.87 30.55 -10.60
CA PRO A 97 -37.72 29.68 -9.81
C PRO A 97 -38.93 29.22 -10.62
N SER A 98 -38.81 28.07 -11.27
CA SER A 98 -39.95 27.36 -11.85
C SER A 98 -40.40 26.29 -10.84
N ALA A 99 -41.57 26.55 -10.26
CA ALA A 99 -42.42 25.77 -9.38
C ALA A 99 -41.94 25.67 -7.89
N PRO A 100 -42.87 25.84 -6.93
CA PRO A 100 -42.56 25.69 -5.52
C PRO A 100 -42.11 24.26 -5.22
N SER A 101 -40.85 24.11 -4.88
CA SER A 101 -40.31 22.85 -4.35
C SER A 101 -41.10 22.49 -3.09
N ARG A 102 -41.84 21.38 -3.10
CA ARG A 102 -42.48 20.81 -1.91
C ARG A 102 -41.45 20.81 -0.75
N PRO A 103 -41.81 21.41 0.41
CA PRO A 103 -40.95 21.37 1.59
C PRO A 103 -40.91 19.91 2.08
N GLY A 104 -39.82 19.23 1.85
CA GLY A 104 -39.61 17.83 2.22
C GLY A 104 -38.70 17.01 1.30
N GLY A 105 -38.43 17.51 0.08
CA GLY A 105 -37.54 16.84 -0.88
C GLY A 105 -36.08 17.25 -0.70
N GLY A 106 -35.47 16.99 0.45
CA GLY A 106 -34.04 17.10 0.62
C GLY A 106 -33.35 16.19 -0.40
N ALA A 107 -32.24 16.66 -1.00
CA ALA A 107 -31.42 15.98 -2.02
C ALA A 107 -30.84 14.59 -1.60
N ASP A 108 -31.36 14.00 -0.55
CA ASP A 108 -31.00 12.69 0.01
C ASP A 108 -31.99 11.56 -0.37
N ALA A 109 -33.05 11.83 -1.15
CA ALA A 109 -34.03 10.81 -1.59
C ALA A 109 -33.51 9.88 -2.71
N THR A 110 -32.27 10.07 -3.18
CA THR A 110 -31.64 9.09 -4.08
C THR A 110 -31.03 7.96 -3.24
N GLY A 111 -31.64 6.78 -3.27
CA GLY A 111 -31.32 5.54 -2.55
C GLY A 111 -29.85 5.14 -2.55
N GLY A 112 -29.02 5.90 -1.84
CA GLY A 112 -27.66 5.50 -1.50
C GLY A 112 -27.71 4.45 -0.38
N VAL A 113 -26.87 3.43 -0.46
CA VAL A 113 -26.55 2.54 0.66
C VAL A 113 -26.10 3.44 1.80
N GLY A 114 -27.06 3.82 2.64
CA GLY A 114 -26.89 4.82 3.70
C GLY A 114 -25.98 4.32 4.81
N THR A 115 -25.91 5.02 5.92
CA THR A 115 -25.26 4.56 7.16
C THR A 115 -25.98 3.32 7.69
N SER A 116 -25.87 2.22 6.91
CA SER A 116 -26.41 0.94 7.30
C SER A 116 -25.60 0.43 8.48
N ARG A 117 -26.29 0.06 9.55
CA ARG A 117 -25.67 -0.63 10.69
C ARG A 117 -24.85 -1.86 10.26
N PHE A 118 -25.26 -2.51 9.18
CA PHE A 118 -24.53 -3.68 8.64
C PHE A 118 -23.16 -3.30 8.07
N VAL A 119 -23.09 -2.23 7.27
CA VAL A 119 -21.82 -1.74 6.69
C VAL A 119 -20.90 -1.21 7.80
N THR A 120 -21.45 -0.43 8.74
CA THR A 120 -20.66 0.08 9.88
C THR A 120 -20.13 -1.05 10.75
N GLY A 121 -20.97 -2.02 11.10
CA GLY A 121 -20.56 -3.19 11.87
C GLY A 121 -19.50 -4.03 11.14
N ALA A 122 -19.63 -4.23 9.82
CA ALA A 122 -18.66 -4.97 9.03
C ALA A 122 -17.30 -4.25 8.95
N VAL A 123 -17.30 -2.92 8.78
CA VAL A 123 -16.05 -2.14 8.83
C VAL A 123 -15.39 -2.26 10.19
N GLY A 124 -16.15 -2.08 11.28
CA GLY A 124 -15.64 -2.23 12.64
C GLY A 124 -15.06 -3.62 12.90
N ALA A 125 -15.76 -4.67 12.52
CA ALA A 125 -15.29 -6.06 12.65
C ALA A 125 -14.02 -6.33 11.83
N ALA A 126 -13.95 -5.80 10.60
CA ALA A 126 -12.77 -5.93 9.75
C ALA A 126 -11.56 -5.20 10.35
N VAL A 127 -11.76 -3.97 10.88
CA VAL A 127 -10.72 -3.20 11.60
C VAL A 127 -10.21 -3.97 12.81
N CYS A 128 -11.11 -4.52 13.62
CA CYS A 128 -10.73 -5.30 14.81
C CYS A 128 -9.97 -6.58 14.43
N ALA A 129 -10.42 -7.32 13.42
CA ALA A 129 -9.78 -8.57 13.01
C ALA A 129 -8.36 -8.32 12.47
N LEU A 130 -8.20 -7.38 11.55
CA LEU A 130 -6.89 -7.02 10.99
C LEU A 130 -5.98 -6.38 12.04
N GLY A 131 -6.53 -5.49 12.88
CA GLY A 131 -5.78 -4.86 13.97
C GLY A 131 -5.26 -5.88 14.97
N ALA A 132 -6.11 -6.82 15.41
CA ALA A 132 -5.71 -7.90 16.32
C ALA A 132 -4.61 -8.79 15.68
N ALA A 133 -4.79 -9.19 14.41
CA ALA A 133 -3.80 -10.01 13.71
C ALA A 133 -2.43 -9.31 13.62
N LEU A 134 -2.41 -8.02 13.28
CA LEU A 134 -1.19 -7.22 13.20
C LEU A 134 -0.54 -7.04 14.58
N ILE A 135 -1.30 -6.62 15.60
CA ILE A 135 -0.78 -6.41 16.97
C ILE A 135 -0.18 -7.71 17.53
N ILE A 136 -0.90 -8.83 17.41
CA ILE A 136 -0.42 -10.15 17.89
C ILE A 136 0.79 -10.61 17.10
N GLY A 137 0.80 -10.36 15.78
CA GLY A 137 1.88 -10.77 14.90
C GLY A 137 3.16 -9.96 15.09
N MET A 138 3.05 -8.65 15.27
CA MET A 138 4.18 -7.75 15.52
C MET A 138 4.71 -7.82 16.96
N GLY A 139 3.87 -8.20 17.92
CA GLY A 139 4.22 -8.27 19.34
C GLY A 139 4.28 -6.91 20.00
N SER A 140 5.39 -6.18 19.93
CA SER A 140 5.56 -4.85 20.51
C SER A 140 5.65 -3.77 19.42
N PRO A 141 5.16 -2.55 19.67
CA PRO A 141 5.31 -1.43 18.74
C PRO A 141 6.77 -1.03 18.47
N THR A 142 7.67 -1.35 19.39
CA THR A 142 9.11 -1.06 19.29
C THR A 142 9.92 -2.21 18.69
N THR A 143 9.31 -3.35 18.35
CA THR A 143 10.00 -4.45 17.67
C THR A 143 10.31 -4.05 16.22
N PRO A 144 11.57 -4.02 15.80
CA PRO A 144 11.92 -3.69 14.43
C PRO A 144 11.61 -4.86 13.49
N PRO A 145 10.95 -4.61 12.37
CA PRO A 145 10.73 -5.63 11.34
C PRO A 145 12.03 -6.00 10.63
N GLN A 146 12.24 -7.28 10.39
CA GLN A 146 13.45 -7.86 9.82
C GLN A 146 13.21 -8.32 8.36
N ALA A 147 13.06 -7.35 7.46
CA ALA A 147 13.03 -7.56 6.02
C ALA A 147 13.97 -6.57 5.34
N PHE A 148 14.48 -6.91 4.15
CA PHE A 148 15.41 -6.05 3.44
C PHE A 148 14.83 -4.68 3.11
N ASP A 149 13.59 -4.65 2.63
CA ASP A 149 12.90 -3.40 2.34
C ASP A 149 12.57 -2.62 3.63
N ALA A 150 12.29 -3.31 4.76
CA ALA A 150 12.04 -2.66 6.04
C ALA A 150 13.25 -1.87 6.55
N VAL A 151 14.45 -2.45 6.46
CA VAL A 151 15.69 -1.76 6.83
C VAL A 151 15.84 -0.46 6.06
N PHE A 152 15.64 -0.51 4.74
CA PHE A 152 15.68 0.69 3.90
C PHE A 152 14.62 1.72 4.33
N HIS A 153 13.39 1.29 4.57
CA HIS A 153 12.31 2.20 4.94
C HIS A 153 12.53 2.87 6.30
N LEU A 154 13.08 2.14 7.27
CA LEU A 154 13.43 2.70 8.58
C LEU A 154 14.54 3.74 8.46
N ALA A 155 15.62 3.43 7.72
CA ALA A 155 16.69 4.37 7.44
C ALA A 155 16.19 5.60 6.67
N ALA A 156 15.24 5.42 5.74
CA ALA A 156 14.64 6.51 4.98
C ALA A 156 13.81 7.47 5.88
N VAL A 157 13.14 6.97 6.91
CA VAL A 157 12.47 7.81 7.92
C VAL A 157 13.50 8.63 8.70
N GLY A 158 14.62 8.02 9.11
CA GLY A 158 15.75 8.72 9.74
C GLY A 158 16.28 9.83 8.83
N ALA A 159 16.62 9.50 7.58
CA ALA A 159 17.13 10.45 6.60
C ALA A 159 16.18 11.65 6.34
N VAL A 160 14.86 11.43 6.35
CA VAL A 160 13.87 12.53 6.24
C VAL A 160 13.88 13.41 7.50
N ARG A 161 14.00 12.82 8.70
CA ARG A 161 14.03 13.55 9.96
C ARG A 161 15.28 14.42 10.10
N GLU A 162 16.43 13.87 9.77
CA GLU A 162 17.74 14.53 9.86
C GLU A 162 17.96 15.52 8.69
N GLY A 163 17.78 15.04 7.46
CA GLY A 163 18.01 15.83 6.24
C GLY A 163 16.93 16.87 5.96
N GLY A 164 15.76 16.77 6.60
CA GLY A 164 14.67 17.74 6.51
C GLY A 164 13.96 17.79 5.15
N SER A 165 14.15 16.81 4.27
CA SER A 165 13.46 16.72 2.98
C SER A 165 12.75 15.38 2.82
N ALA A 166 11.43 15.41 2.55
CA ALA A 166 10.63 14.25 2.20
C ALA A 166 10.32 14.18 0.70
N SER A 167 10.98 14.95 -0.14
CA SER A 167 10.66 15.03 -1.57
C SER A 167 10.97 13.72 -2.30
N SER A 168 10.02 13.21 -3.08
CA SER A 168 10.25 12.09 -3.99
C SER A 168 11.32 12.37 -5.07
N LEU A 169 11.69 13.64 -5.25
CA LEU A 169 12.67 14.11 -6.25
C LEU A 169 14.04 14.39 -5.60
N GLY A 170 14.59 13.40 -4.91
CA GLY A 170 15.93 13.49 -4.32
C GLY A 170 15.99 13.68 -2.80
N GLY A 171 14.85 13.64 -2.08
CA GLY A 171 14.83 13.78 -0.61
C GLY A 171 15.59 12.68 0.15
N LEU A 172 15.79 11.54 -0.48
CA LEU A 172 16.55 10.41 0.09
C LEU A 172 17.97 10.29 -0.46
N SER A 173 18.54 11.36 -1.02
CA SER A 173 19.90 11.36 -1.60
C SER A 173 20.99 10.89 -0.61
N ALA A 174 20.82 11.16 0.69
CA ALA A 174 21.75 10.69 1.72
C ALA A 174 21.93 9.16 1.72
N LEU A 175 20.87 8.39 1.42
CA LEU A 175 20.94 6.94 1.32
C LEU A 175 21.58 6.45 0.01
N TYR A 176 21.89 7.35 -0.91
CA TYR A 176 22.48 7.09 -2.23
C TYR A 176 23.75 7.92 -2.44
N GLN A 177 24.56 8.06 -1.42
CA GLN A 177 25.84 8.79 -1.44
C GLN A 177 25.72 10.19 -2.07
N GLY A 178 24.67 10.93 -1.72
CA GLY A 178 24.39 12.27 -2.22
C GLY A 178 23.77 12.35 -3.62
N ALA A 179 23.63 11.24 -4.34
CA ALA A 179 23.03 11.24 -5.68
C ALA A 179 21.53 11.51 -5.63
N PRO A 180 21.00 12.40 -6.48
CA PRO A 180 19.58 12.67 -6.55
C PRO A 180 18.85 11.50 -7.22
N VAL A 181 18.15 10.68 -6.43
CA VAL A 181 17.37 9.53 -6.89
C VAL A 181 15.89 9.80 -6.70
N TYR A 182 15.10 9.46 -7.71
CA TYR A 182 13.65 9.42 -7.54
C TYR A 182 13.26 8.22 -6.66
N TYR A 183 12.58 8.50 -5.55
CA TYR A 183 12.01 7.46 -4.70
C TYR A 183 10.64 7.90 -4.15
N PRO A 184 9.58 7.05 -4.21
CA PRO A 184 8.26 7.41 -3.68
C PRO A 184 8.32 7.55 -2.15
N SER A 185 8.24 8.78 -1.65
CA SER A 185 8.54 9.14 -0.26
C SER A 185 7.32 9.40 0.62
N VAL A 186 6.11 9.43 0.06
CA VAL A 186 4.87 9.76 0.81
C VAL A 186 4.72 8.97 2.12
N TRP A 187 5.05 7.68 2.12
CA TRP A 187 5.10 6.89 3.34
C TRP A 187 6.08 7.46 4.36
N HIS A 188 7.32 7.71 3.94
CA HIS A 188 8.40 8.15 4.81
C HIS A 188 8.16 9.56 5.36
N GLY A 189 7.64 10.46 4.52
CA GLY A 189 7.27 11.81 4.93
C GLY A 189 6.14 11.83 5.97
N MET A 190 5.11 10.98 5.79
CA MET A 190 4.08 10.81 6.81
C MET A 190 4.66 10.26 8.13
N VAL A 191 5.44 9.18 8.06
CA VAL A 191 6.01 8.52 9.25
C VAL A 191 6.99 9.43 9.97
N ALA A 192 7.76 10.24 9.25
CA ALA A 192 8.69 11.20 9.85
C ALA A 192 7.98 12.25 10.74
N LEU A 193 6.72 12.58 10.43
CA LEU A 193 5.90 13.51 11.22
C LEU A 193 5.22 12.87 12.44
N LEU A 194 5.31 11.56 12.63
CA LEU A 194 4.72 10.88 13.77
C LEU A 194 5.63 10.99 15.00
N PRO A 195 5.06 11.06 16.21
CA PRO A 195 5.83 10.99 17.45
C PRO A 195 6.43 9.58 17.65
N GLY A 196 7.51 9.50 18.42
CA GLY A 196 8.23 8.26 18.72
C GLY A 196 9.39 7.96 17.76
N GLY A 197 10.09 6.86 17.98
CA GLY A 197 11.20 6.40 17.14
C GLY A 197 10.75 5.95 15.76
N ALA A 198 11.70 5.78 14.83
CA ALA A 198 11.38 5.37 13.45
C ALA A 198 10.65 4.01 13.40
N VAL A 199 11.01 3.06 14.26
CA VAL A 199 10.37 1.74 14.39
C VAL A 199 8.94 1.87 14.87
N GLU A 200 8.72 2.55 16.01
CA GLU A 200 7.40 2.73 16.61
C GLU A 200 6.44 3.45 15.67
N SER A 201 6.89 4.56 15.07
CA SER A 201 6.13 5.34 14.11
C SER A 201 5.77 4.51 12.86
N SER A 202 6.70 3.71 12.34
CA SER A 202 6.44 2.82 11.18
C SER A 202 5.44 1.73 11.53
N ASN A 203 5.56 1.09 12.70
CA ASN A 203 4.65 0.05 13.16
C ASN A 203 3.24 0.61 13.40
N ALA A 204 3.12 1.82 13.95
CA ALA A 204 1.85 2.52 14.09
C ALA A 204 1.20 2.81 12.73
N MET A 205 1.99 3.26 11.73
CA MET A 205 1.49 3.48 10.37
C MET A 205 1.07 2.17 9.70
N ILE A 206 1.83 1.07 9.86
CA ILE A 206 1.46 -0.27 9.38
C ILE A 206 0.10 -0.68 9.93
N LEU A 207 -0.11 -0.51 11.25
CA LEU A 207 -1.38 -0.81 11.89
C LEU A 207 -2.53 0.00 11.29
N VAL A 208 -2.37 1.32 11.12
CA VAL A 208 -3.42 2.20 10.59
C VAL A 208 -3.72 1.90 9.12
N VAL A 209 -2.70 1.73 8.28
CA VAL A 209 -2.89 1.42 6.85
C VAL A 209 -3.51 0.04 6.67
N GLY A 210 -3.04 -0.96 7.41
CA GLY A 210 -3.53 -2.33 7.30
C GLY A 210 -4.92 -2.52 7.88
N ALA A 211 -5.14 -2.09 9.11
CA ALA A 211 -6.39 -2.35 9.82
C ALA A 211 -7.50 -1.37 9.46
N VAL A 212 -7.20 -0.09 9.21
CA VAL A 212 -8.23 0.94 9.04
C VAL A 212 -8.42 1.33 7.57
N ALA A 213 -7.33 1.67 6.87
CA ALA A 213 -7.45 2.23 5.53
C ALA A 213 -7.97 1.21 4.50
N TRP A 214 -7.54 -0.04 4.57
CA TRP A 214 -8.00 -1.08 3.64
C TRP A 214 -9.51 -1.32 3.70
N PRO A 215 -10.13 -1.62 4.86
CA PRO A 215 -11.59 -1.78 4.93
C PRO A 215 -12.36 -0.52 4.53
N LEU A 216 -11.87 0.68 4.86
CA LEU A 216 -12.50 1.94 4.46
C LEU A 216 -12.47 2.15 2.94
N GLY A 217 -11.34 1.86 2.31
CA GLY A 217 -11.21 1.91 0.85
C GLY A 217 -12.20 0.98 0.16
N ILE A 218 -12.27 -0.28 0.60
CA ILE A 218 -13.20 -1.29 0.08
C ILE A 218 -14.65 -0.88 0.33
N ALA A 219 -15.00 -0.38 1.52
CA ALA A 219 -16.35 0.09 1.82
C ALA A 219 -16.77 1.24 0.88
N GLY A 220 -15.88 2.20 0.62
CA GLY A 220 -16.10 3.27 -0.35
C GLY A 220 -16.38 2.73 -1.75
N LEU A 221 -15.54 1.82 -2.23
CA LEU A 221 -15.67 1.22 -3.56
C LEU A 221 -16.98 0.43 -3.71
N LEU A 222 -17.25 -0.48 -2.79
CA LEU A 222 -18.42 -1.36 -2.88
C LEU A 222 -19.74 -0.59 -2.78
N THR A 223 -19.81 0.41 -1.88
CA THR A 223 -21.02 1.24 -1.76
C THR A 223 -21.28 2.05 -3.03
N GLU A 224 -20.24 2.49 -3.72
CA GLU A 224 -20.40 3.20 -4.98
C GLU A 224 -20.60 2.23 -6.16
N ALA A 225 -19.93 1.09 -6.22
CA ALA A 225 -20.08 0.11 -7.30
C ALA A 225 -21.50 -0.50 -7.36
N LEU A 226 -22.10 -0.78 -6.19
CA LEU A 226 -23.44 -1.37 -6.09
C LEU A 226 -24.57 -0.34 -6.00
N ARG A 227 -24.29 0.96 -6.16
CA ARG A 227 -25.30 2.01 -6.11
C ARG A 227 -26.23 1.93 -7.32
N ASP A 228 -27.54 2.07 -7.07
CA ASP A 228 -28.55 2.15 -8.14
C ASP A 228 -28.37 3.40 -9.02
N GLY A 229 -28.82 3.25 -10.26
CA GLY A 229 -29.10 4.40 -11.11
C GLY A 229 -30.35 5.17 -10.64
N PRO A 230 -30.61 6.35 -11.20
CA PRO A 230 -31.88 7.05 -11.00
C PRO A 230 -33.02 6.11 -11.40
N ARG A 231 -34.03 5.96 -10.53
CA ARG A 231 -35.28 5.28 -10.88
C ARG A 231 -36.20 6.26 -11.53
N GLU A 232 -36.87 5.86 -12.60
CA GLU A 232 -38.06 6.56 -13.07
C GLU A 232 -39.13 6.45 -11.98
N PRO A 233 -39.86 7.52 -11.69
CA PRO A 233 -40.99 7.46 -10.78
C PRO A 233 -42.01 6.42 -11.29
N ALA A 234 -42.41 5.49 -10.42
CA ALA A 234 -43.44 4.52 -10.74
C ALA A 234 -44.77 5.25 -11.02
N PRO A 235 -45.55 4.80 -12.01
CA PRO A 235 -46.86 5.35 -12.25
C PRO A 235 -47.76 5.12 -11.02
N ALA A 236 -48.56 6.14 -10.68
CA ALA A 236 -49.31 6.22 -9.45
C ALA A 236 -50.60 5.38 -9.47
N ALA A 237 -50.46 4.05 -9.30
CA ALA A 237 -51.56 3.20 -8.84
C ALA A 237 -51.21 2.73 -7.43
N ASP A 238 -51.97 3.08 -6.40
CA ASP A 238 -51.60 3.01 -5.00
C ASP A 238 -51.16 1.58 -4.51
N SER A 239 -51.73 0.51 -5.01
CA SER A 239 -51.38 -0.86 -4.66
C SER A 239 -50.07 -1.34 -5.31
N VAL A 240 -49.84 -1.01 -6.58
CA VAL A 240 -48.64 -1.35 -7.35
C VAL A 240 -47.46 -0.52 -6.85
N ALA A 241 -47.68 0.71 -6.43
CA ALA A 241 -46.66 1.57 -5.82
C ALA A 241 -46.18 1.02 -4.46
N ALA A 242 -47.07 0.48 -3.62
CA ALA A 242 -46.72 -0.08 -2.34
C ALA A 242 -45.92 -1.41 -2.44
N GLU A 243 -46.20 -2.23 -3.44
CA GLU A 243 -45.45 -3.46 -3.75
C GLU A 243 -44.07 -3.13 -4.32
N ALA A 244 -44.01 -2.23 -5.31
CA ALA A 244 -42.76 -1.75 -5.87
C ALA A 244 -41.84 -1.09 -4.82
N ASP A 245 -42.40 -0.42 -3.81
CA ASP A 245 -41.64 0.18 -2.73
C ASP A 245 -41.12 -0.89 -1.71
N ARG A 246 -41.89 -1.97 -1.45
CA ARG A 246 -41.44 -3.13 -0.67
C ARG A 246 -40.27 -3.84 -1.35
N ASP A 247 -40.37 -4.11 -2.64
CA ASP A 247 -39.33 -4.78 -3.43
C ASP A 247 -38.06 -3.90 -3.50
N ALA A 248 -38.25 -2.61 -3.66
CA ALA A 248 -37.17 -1.64 -3.64
C ALA A 248 -36.41 -1.64 -2.31
N ARG A 249 -37.13 -1.68 -1.18
CA ARG A 249 -36.52 -1.78 0.16
C ARG A 249 -35.83 -3.12 0.38
N ALA A 250 -36.41 -4.21 -0.11
CA ALA A 250 -35.80 -5.54 -0.03
C ALA A 250 -34.49 -5.63 -0.83
N ALA A 251 -34.50 -5.14 -2.08
CA ALA A 251 -33.30 -5.05 -2.92
C ALA A 251 -32.22 -4.14 -2.32
N HIS A 252 -32.63 -3.04 -1.70
CA HIS A 252 -31.69 -2.15 -0.99
C HIS A 252 -31.00 -2.86 0.18
N ARG A 253 -31.78 -3.58 1.04
CA ARG A 253 -31.23 -4.36 2.16
C ARG A 253 -30.32 -5.48 1.68
N ALA A 254 -30.65 -6.14 0.57
CA ALA A 254 -29.80 -7.18 -0.03
C ALA A 254 -28.43 -6.62 -0.40
N ARG A 255 -28.38 -5.43 -1.02
CA ARG A 255 -27.12 -4.76 -1.37
C ARG A 255 -26.32 -4.34 -0.13
N GLU A 256 -26.96 -3.77 0.88
CA GLU A 256 -26.28 -3.42 2.14
C GLU A 256 -25.60 -4.62 2.79
N LYS A 257 -26.30 -5.76 2.84
CA LYS A 257 -25.77 -7.01 3.36
C LYS A 257 -24.63 -7.56 2.49
N ALA A 258 -24.75 -7.46 1.15
CA ALA A 258 -23.72 -7.87 0.23
C ALA A 258 -22.44 -7.02 0.36
N VAL A 259 -22.59 -5.71 0.51
CA VAL A 259 -21.48 -4.80 0.81
C VAL A 259 -20.82 -5.17 2.14
N ALA A 260 -21.59 -5.36 3.20
CA ALA A 260 -21.08 -5.74 4.51
C ALA A 260 -20.31 -7.08 4.46
N LEU A 261 -20.88 -8.09 3.79
CA LEU A 261 -20.25 -9.39 3.58
C LEU A 261 -18.89 -9.26 2.87
N SER A 262 -18.83 -8.46 1.80
CA SER A 262 -17.60 -8.32 1.03
C SER A 262 -16.54 -7.47 1.75
N ILE A 263 -16.94 -6.55 2.63
CA ILE A 263 -16.02 -5.87 3.55
C ILE A 263 -15.41 -6.87 4.54
N LEU A 264 -16.21 -7.74 5.14
CA LEU A 264 -15.71 -8.81 6.01
C LEU A 264 -14.73 -9.73 5.24
N LEU A 265 -15.09 -10.17 4.03
CA LEU A 265 -14.19 -10.97 3.21
C LEU A 265 -12.90 -10.25 2.86
N SER A 266 -12.90 -8.92 2.75
CA SER A 266 -11.66 -8.15 2.53
C SER A 266 -10.69 -8.22 3.72
N ALA A 267 -11.19 -8.45 4.94
CA ALA A 267 -10.35 -8.70 6.11
C ALA A 267 -9.77 -10.13 6.11
N ALA A 268 -10.35 -11.04 5.33
CA ALA A 268 -9.84 -12.41 5.17
C ALA A 268 -8.82 -12.52 4.03
N THR A 269 -8.56 -11.47 3.25
CA THR A 269 -7.56 -11.50 2.18
C THR A 269 -6.15 -11.53 2.75
N ALA A 270 -5.28 -12.39 2.17
CA ALA A 270 -3.89 -12.51 2.58
C ALA A 270 -2.98 -11.62 1.71
N GLY A 271 -3.22 -11.57 0.40
CA GLY A 271 -2.40 -10.79 -0.54
C GLY A 271 -2.40 -9.29 -0.30
N ALA A 272 -3.44 -8.74 0.33
CA ALA A 272 -3.54 -7.37 0.79
C ALA A 272 -4.43 -7.29 2.04
N PRO A 273 -4.10 -6.41 3.01
CA PRO A 273 -2.92 -5.55 3.10
C PRO A 273 -1.74 -6.22 3.81
N VAL A 274 -2.00 -7.31 4.59
CA VAL A 274 -1.06 -7.84 5.59
C VAL A 274 0.24 -8.33 4.96
N LEU A 275 0.17 -9.13 3.88
CA LEU A 275 1.35 -9.61 3.17
C LEU A 275 2.30 -8.49 2.74
N LEU A 276 1.74 -7.40 2.18
CA LEU A 276 2.53 -6.27 1.67
C LEU A 276 3.19 -5.47 2.80
N LEU A 277 2.48 -5.32 3.92
CA LEU A 277 2.93 -4.52 5.06
C LEU A 277 3.90 -5.27 5.96
N THR A 278 3.83 -6.61 5.97
CA THR A 278 4.63 -7.45 6.87
C THR A 278 5.67 -8.27 6.11
N ALA A 279 5.35 -9.47 5.64
CA ALA A 279 6.30 -10.40 5.05
C ALA A 279 7.08 -9.83 3.84
N LEU A 280 6.47 -8.96 3.02
CA LEU A 280 7.17 -8.23 1.96
C LEU A 280 7.77 -6.91 2.43
N ALA A 281 7.19 -6.27 3.43
CA ALA A 281 7.57 -4.97 3.98
C ALA A 281 7.73 -3.86 2.92
N VAL A 282 6.93 -3.89 1.86
CA VAL A 282 6.98 -2.92 0.74
C VAL A 282 6.02 -1.75 1.00
N TRP A 283 6.26 -0.99 2.07
CA TRP A 283 5.30 -0.07 2.67
C TRP A 283 4.77 1.04 1.75
N PRO A 284 5.58 1.77 0.97
CA PRO A 284 5.07 2.75 0.01
C PRO A 284 4.17 2.10 -1.04
N TYR A 285 4.54 0.90 -1.51
CA TYR A 285 3.73 0.14 -2.45
C TYR A 285 2.41 -0.32 -1.81
N ALA A 286 2.45 -0.80 -0.56
CA ALA A 286 1.26 -1.20 0.20
C ALA A 286 0.29 -0.02 0.35
N LEU A 287 0.78 1.18 0.69
CA LEU A 287 -0.03 2.40 0.76
C LEU A 287 -0.71 2.70 -0.59
N SER A 288 0.04 2.58 -1.69
CA SER A 288 -0.50 2.77 -3.04
C SER A 288 -1.61 1.76 -3.38
N VAL A 289 -1.42 0.48 -3.03
CA VAL A 289 -2.45 -0.58 -3.23
C VAL A 289 -3.70 -0.32 -2.39
N VAL A 290 -3.52 0.06 -1.11
CA VAL A 290 -4.63 0.37 -0.20
C VAL A 290 -5.40 1.63 -0.64
N ALA A 291 -4.75 2.56 -1.34
CA ALA A 291 -5.38 3.74 -1.91
C ALA A 291 -6.21 3.45 -3.17
N LEU A 292 -5.94 2.36 -3.90
CA LEU A 292 -6.63 2.02 -5.16
C LEU A 292 -8.16 1.94 -5.04
N PRO A 293 -8.75 1.22 -4.05
CA PRO A 293 -10.21 1.16 -3.92
C PRO A 293 -10.85 2.54 -3.79
N GLY A 294 -10.21 3.44 -3.05
CA GLY A 294 -10.67 4.83 -2.91
C GLY A 294 -10.59 5.62 -4.21
N ALA A 295 -9.53 5.45 -4.99
CA ALA A 295 -9.41 6.07 -6.32
C ALA A 295 -10.46 5.51 -7.28
N LEU A 296 -10.70 4.20 -7.28
CA LEU A 296 -11.73 3.56 -8.10
C LEU A 296 -13.14 4.02 -7.71
N THR A 297 -13.41 4.29 -6.43
CA THR A 297 -14.66 4.92 -5.97
C THR A 297 -14.95 6.21 -6.75
N LEU A 298 -13.93 7.07 -6.87
CA LEU A 298 -14.04 8.34 -7.59
C LEU A 298 -14.16 8.16 -9.10
N VAL A 299 -13.47 7.19 -9.68
CA VAL A 299 -13.58 6.87 -11.10
C VAL A 299 -14.97 6.33 -11.44
N VAL A 300 -15.54 5.42 -10.63
CA VAL A 300 -16.91 4.92 -10.82
C VAL A 300 -17.91 6.07 -10.77
N ARG A 301 -17.75 6.99 -9.81
CA ARG A 301 -18.58 8.18 -9.68
C ARG A 301 -18.45 9.13 -10.89
N ALA A 302 -17.22 9.36 -11.36
CA ALA A 302 -16.96 10.19 -12.54
C ALA A 302 -17.60 9.61 -13.81
N ARG A 303 -17.50 8.29 -14.00
CA ARG A 303 -18.18 7.60 -15.13
C ARG A 303 -19.69 7.82 -15.12
N ARG A 304 -20.33 7.71 -13.94
CA ARG A 304 -21.78 7.98 -13.80
C ARG A 304 -22.12 9.42 -14.12
N ALA A 305 -21.36 10.38 -13.61
CA ALA A 305 -21.55 11.79 -13.89
C ALA A 305 -21.42 12.11 -15.40
N VAL A 306 -20.49 11.45 -16.08
CA VAL A 306 -20.33 11.57 -17.54
C VAL A 306 -21.53 10.97 -18.26
N ALA A 307 -22.02 9.80 -17.87
CA ALA A 307 -23.20 9.16 -18.46
C ALA A 307 -24.47 10.00 -18.28
N GLN A 308 -24.62 10.61 -17.11
CA GLN A 308 -25.77 11.49 -16.79
C GLN A 308 -25.65 12.91 -17.37
N ARG A 309 -24.53 13.22 -18.03
CA ARG A 309 -24.20 14.56 -18.54
C ARG A 309 -24.19 15.68 -17.49
N HIS A 310 -24.18 15.33 -16.20
CA HIS A 310 -24.19 16.26 -15.07
C HIS A 310 -22.87 16.26 -14.31
N GLY A 311 -22.35 17.43 -13.95
CA GLY A 311 -21.24 17.56 -13.01
C GLY A 311 -19.91 16.96 -13.44
N ARG A 312 -19.61 16.83 -14.73
CA ARG A 312 -18.43 16.12 -15.27
C ARG A 312 -17.12 16.58 -14.66
N ALA A 313 -16.83 17.87 -14.70
CA ALA A 313 -15.57 18.42 -14.14
C ALA A 313 -15.47 18.22 -12.62
N GLN A 314 -16.60 18.41 -11.92
CA GLN A 314 -16.66 18.24 -10.46
C GLN A 314 -16.44 16.78 -10.01
N ALA A 315 -16.77 15.81 -10.86
CA ALA A 315 -16.54 14.40 -10.57
C ALA A 315 -15.18 13.90 -11.11
N ALA A 316 -14.70 14.44 -12.24
CA ALA A 316 -13.45 14.03 -12.85
C ALA A 316 -12.21 14.54 -12.11
N ALA A 317 -12.22 15.81 -11.66
CA ALA A 317 -11.04 16.40 -11.00
C ALA A 317 -10.58 15.61 -9.75
N PRO A 318 -11.46 15.28 -8.78
CA PRO A 318 -11.04 14.48 -7.63
C PRO A 318 -10.63 13.04 -8.02
N ALA A 319 -11.16 12.47 -9.12
CA ALA A 319 -10.75 11.17 -9.61
C ALA A 319 -9.31 11.21 -10.16
N VAL A 320 -8.96 12.24 -10.92
CA VAL A 320 -7.58 12.46 -11.42
C VAL A 320 -6.63 12.67 -10.25
N LEU A 321 -7.01 13.52 -9.28
CA LEU A 321 -6.21 13.77 -8.09
C LEU A 321 -5.98 12.49 -7.27
N ALA A 322 -6.99 11.63 -7.15
CA ALA A 322 -6.86 10.36 -6.44
C ALA A 322 -5.93 9.37 -7.16
N VAL A 323 -6.00 9.29 -8.50
CA VAL A 323 -5.05 8.47 -9.28
C VAL A 323 -3.63 9.02 -9.14
N LEU A 324 -3.46 10.35 -9.12
CA LEU A 324 -2.18 10.97 -8.81
C LEU A 324 -1.68 10.60 -7.41
N GLY A 325 -2.56 10.57 -6.41
CA GLY A 325 -2.20 10.15 -5.05
C GLY A 325 -1.74 8.69 -4.97
N VAL A 326 -2.38 7.79 -5.73
CA VAL A 326 -1.92 6.40 -5.88
C VAL A 326 -0.52 6.35 -6.50
N ALA A 327 -0.25 7.16 -7.52
CA ALA A 327 1.05 7.22 -8.20
C ALA A 327 2.15 7.84 -7.32
N LEU A 328 1.84 8.89 -6.56
CA LEU A 328 2.78 9.53 -5.62
C LEU A 328 3.11 8.62 -4.43
N ALA A 329 2.13 7.84 -3.94
CA ALA A 329 2.38 6.85 -2.91
C ALA A 329 3.38 5.78 -3.39
N HIS A 330 3.28 5.33 -4.65
CA HIS A 330 4.29 4.47 -5.31
C HIS A 330 4.09 4.46 -6.83
N GLY A 331 5.17 4.64 -7.60
CA GLY A 331 5.10 4.71 -9.06
C GLY A 331 4.42 3.50 -9.73
N THR A 332 4.63 2.28 -9.20
CA THR A 332 3.97 1.06 -9.67
C THR A 332 2.44 1.12 -9.49
N GLY A 333 1.93 1.97 -8.59
CA GLY A 333 0.49 2.19 -8.43
C GLY A 333 -0.20 2.70 -9.69
N LEU A 334 0.52 3.44 -10.54
CA LEU A 334 -0.01 3.87 -11.85
C LEU A 334 -0.27 2.66 -12.75
N PHE A 335 0.61 1.67 -12.77
CA PHE A 335 0.42 0.42 -13.53
C PHE A 335 -0.73 -0.40 -12.94
N ASN A 336 -0.87 -0.45 -11.61
CA ASN A 336 -2.02 -1.09 -10.95
C ASN A 336 -3.34 -0.42 -11.36
N ALA A 337 -3.38 0.91 -11.31
CA ALA A 337 -4.55 1.67 -11.74
C ALA A 337 -4.84 1.45 -13.24
N ALA A 338 -3.80 1.41 -14.08
CA ALA A 338 -3.93 1.14 -15.52
C ALA A 338 -4.59 -0.22 -15.79
N ILE A 339 -4.16 -1.31 -15.11
CA ILE A 339 -4.78 -2.64 -15.26
C ILE A 339 -6.27 -2.59 -14.93
N LEU A 340 -6.64 -1.96 -13.79
CA LEU A 340 -8.02 -1.90 -13.33
C LEU A 340 -8.91 -1.00 -14.20
N LEU A 341 -8.32 0.03 -14.80
CA LEU A 341 -9.04 0.98 -15.66
C LEU A 341 -9.02 0.60 -17.14
N LEU A 342 -8.13 -0.31 -17.56
CA LEU A 342 -7.98 -0.72 -18.96
C LEU A 342 -9.30 -1.14 -19.62
N PRO A 343 -10.14 -2.01 -19.02
CA PRO A 343 -11.40 -2.40 -19.64
C PRO A 343 -12.37 -1.23 -19.86
N VAL A 344 -12.34 -0.29 -18.93
CA VAL A 344 -13.16 0.95 -19.01
C VAL A 344 -12.66 1.87 -20.11
N ALA A 345 -11.33 2.05 -20.18
CA ALA A 345 -10.70 2.89 -21.20
C ALA A 345 -10.92 2.32 -22.60
N VAL A 346 -10.68 1.01 -22.78
CA VAL A 346 -10.94 0.31 -24.05
C VAL A 346 -12.40 0.44 -24.49
N GLY A 347 -13.35 0.21 -23.56
CA GLY A 347 -14.78 0.37 -23.85
C GLY A 347 -15.16 1.81 -24.24
N ALA A 348 -14.57 2.82 -23.57
CA ALA A 348 -14.81 4.22 -23.89
C ALA A 348 -14.24 4.61 -25.28
N VAL A 349 -13.01 4.20 -25.55
CA VAL A 349 -12.36 4.45 -26.85
C VAL A 349 -13.13 3.76 -27.98
N ALA A 350 -13.49 2.48 -27.83
CA ALA A 350 -14.27 1.75 -28.82
C ALA A 350 -15.61 2.44 -29.11
N LYS A 351 -16.29 2.94 -28.07
CA LYS A 351 -17.54 3.68 -28.22
C LYS A 351 -17.36 5.01 -28.97
N LEU A 352 -16.26 5.73 -28.72
CA LEU A 352 -15.95 6.98 -29.44
C LEU A 352 -15.57 6.73 -30.90
N LEU A 353 -14.78 5.69 -31.16
CA LEU A 353 -14.39 5.30 -32.52
C LEU A 353 -15.63 4.92 -33.38
N ARG A 354 -16.57 4.17 -32.78
CA ARG A 354 -17.82 3.75 -33.45
C ARG A 354 -18.78 4.92 -33.76
N ARG A 355 -18.70 6.03 -33.02
CA ARG A 355 -19.53 7.22 -33.25
C ARG A 355 -19.13 8.02 -34.49
N GLY A 356 -17.92 7.82 -35.00
CA GLY A 356 -17.40 8.53 -36.17
C GLY A 356 -17.13 10.02 -35.94
N GLY A 357 -16.84 10.75 -37.03
CA GLY A 357 -16.69 12.20 -37.07
C GLY A 357 -15.76 12.77 -35.95
N ARG A 358 -16.20 13.86 -35.33
CA ARG A 358 -15.46 14.57 -34.27
C ARG A 358 -15.13 13.67 -33.06
N ALA A 359 -16.00 12.71 -32.71
CA ALA A 359 -15.76 11.80 -31.60
C ALA A 359 -14.58 10.85 -31.86
N ARG A 360 -14.48 10.36 -33.11
CA ARG A 360 -13.33 9.54 -33.55
C ARG A 360 -12.03 10.32 -33.52
N LEU A 361 -12.07 11.58 -34.00
CA LEU A 361 -10.88 12.45 -33.95
C LEU A 361 -10.40 12.67 -32.49
N ILE A 362 -11.33 12.99 -31.58
CA ILE A 362 -11.02 13.15 -30.15
C ILE A 362 -10.38 11.85 -29.58
N ALA A 363 -10.94 10.68 -29.91
CA ALA A 363 -10.38 9.40 -29.44
C ALA A 363 -8.95 9.19 -29.95
N LEU A 364 -8.69 9.46 -31.23
CA LEU A 364 -7.36 9.34 -31.83
C LEU A 364 -6.37 10.33 -31.21
N VAL A 365 -6.77 11.60 -31.03
CA VAL A 365 -5.92 12.60 -30.37
C VAL A 365 -5.59 12.20 -28.94
N CYS A 366 -6.59 11.70 -28.16
CA CYS A 366 -6.33 11.21 -26.80
C CYS A 366 -5.40 10.00 -26.79
N LEU A 367 -5.52 9.07 -27.73
CA LEU A 367 -4.63 7.91 -27.84
C LEU A 367 -3.20 8.35 -28.17
N VAL A 368 -3.02 9.25 -29.14
CA VAL A 368 -1.71 9.79 -29.50
C VAL A 368 -1.10 10.54 -28.33
N ALA A 369 -1.86 11.41 -27.66
CA ALA A 369 -1.40 12.15 -26.49
C ALA A 369 -0.99 11.21 -25.35
N ALA A 370 -1.77 10.15 -25.10
CA ALA A 370 -1.43 9.13 -24.10
C ALA A 370 -0.15 8.35 -24.47
N ALA A 371 0.02 7.99 -25.74
CA ALA A 371 1.22 7.33 -26.23
C ALA A 371 2.46 8.22 -26.10
N LEU A 372 2.36 9.50 -26.48
CA LEU A 372 3.45 10.46 -26.33
C LEU A 372 3.81 10.69 -24.85
N ALA A 373 2.79 10.82 -23.98
CA ALA A 373 3.01 10.96 -22.54
C ALA A 373 3.69 9.71 -21.94
N ALA A 374 3.27 8.51 -22.37
CA ALA A 374 3.89 7.25 -21.96
C ALA A 374 5.34 7.15 -22.46
N ALA A 375 5.63 7.53 -23.71
CA ALA A 375 6.98 7.56 -24.27
C ALA A 375 7.89 8.55 -23.54
N ALA A 376 7.39 9.78 -23.27
CA ALA A 376 8.13 10.79 -22.51
C ALA A 376 8.39 10.31 -21.06
N GLY A 377 7.40 9.72 -20.41
CA GLY A 377 7.56 9.12 -19.08
C GLY A 377 8.58 7.98 -19.07
N ALA A 378 8.53 7.09 -20.06
CA ALA A 378 9.50 6.01 -20.21
C ALA A 378 10.91 6.53 -20.45
N TRP A 379 11.05 7.59 -21.24
CA TRP A 379 12.34 8.22 -21.48
C TRP A 379 12.94 8.85 -20.23
N THR A 380 12.14 9.62 -19.48
CA THR A 380 12.59 10.28 -18.24
C THR A 380 12.91 9.29 -17.14
N MET A 381 12.18 8.15 -17.09
CA MET A 381 12.33 7.09 -16.10
C MET A 381 13.15 5.89 -16.62
N ARG A 382 13.91 6.04 -17.72
CA ARG A 382 14.63 4.92 -18.34
C ARG A 382 15.57 4.18 -17.38
N GLY A 383 16.28 4.89 -16.49
CA GLY A 383 17.16 4.28 -15.51
C GLY A 383 16.42 3.30 -14.57
N PRO A 384 15.45 3.79 -13.77
CA PRO A 384 14.62 2.93 -12.93
C PRO A 384 13.90 1.80 -13.69
N LEU A 385 13.35 2.10 -14.88
CA LEU A 385 12.65 1.09 -15.69
C LEU A 385 13.60 0.00 -16.19
N THR A 386 14.83 0.35 -16.59
CA THR A 386 15.87 -0.63 -16.99
C THR A 386 16.26 -1.52 -15.80
N THR A 387 16.44 -0.95 -14.61
CA THR A 387 16.71 -1.72 -13.40
C THR A 387 15.58 -2.71 -13.10
N MET A 388 14.32 -2.26 -13.19
CA MET A 388 13.16 -3.14 -13.00
C MET A 388 13.07 -4.22 -14.09
N PHE A 389 13.36 -3.88 -15.33
CA PHE A 389 13.28 -4.80 -16.46
C PHE A 389 14.34 -5.91 -16.39
N ASN A 390 15.55 -5.56 -15.94
CA ASN A 390 16.67 -6.49 -15.79
C ASN A 390 16.69 -7.19 -14.42
N TYR A 391 15.65 -7.00 -13.60
CA TYR A 391 15.60 -7.65 -12.29
C TYR A 391 15.39 -9.14 -12.45
N GLU A 392 16.32 -9.93 -11.92
CA GLU A 392 16.26 -11.38 -11.96
C GLU A 392 15.42 -11.93 -10.79
N ARG A 393 14.54 -12.85 -11.10
CA ARG A 393 13.76 -13.58 -10.11
C ARG A 393 13.44 -14.98 -10.62
N GLU A 394 13.57 -15.97 -9.77
CA GLU A 394 13.22 -17.35 -10.09
C GLU A 394 11.78 -17.49 -10.59
N GLY A 395 11.57 -18.40 -11.55
CA GLY A 395 10.27 -18.76 -12.06
C GLY A 395 9.56 -19.75 -11.13
N GLY A 396 8.27 -19.93 -11.39
CA GLY A 396 7.43 -20.87 -10.66
C GLY A 396 6.57 -21.72 -11.59
N SER A 397 5.58 -22.40 -11.02
CA SER A 397 4.57 -23.14 -11.78
C SER A 397 3.43 -22.23 -12.20
N ALA A 398 3.12 -22.16 -13.49
CA ALA A 398 1.97 -21.40 -13.99
C ALA A 398 0.65 -21.94 -13.43
N VAL A 399 0.49 -23.28 -13.38
CA VAL A 399 -0.70 -23.96 -12.85
C VAL A 399 -0.82 -23.69 -11.34
N GLY A 400 0.28 -23.86 -10.59
CA GLY A 400 0.30 -23.56 -9.16
C GLY A 400 -0.04 -22.09 -8.89
N THR A 401 0.54 -21.16 -9.67
CA THR A 401 0.25 -19.73 -9.56
C THR A 401 -1.21 -19.40 -9.85
N PHE A 402 -1.80 -20.01 -10.88
CA PHE A 402 -3.21 -19.83 -11.21
C PHE A 402 -4.14 -20.20 -10.04
N PHE A 403 -3.98 -21.39 -9.48
CA PHE A 403 -4.82 -21.80 -8.34
C PHE A 403 -4.55 -20.98 -7.09
N GLN A 404 -3.30 -20.67 -6.77
CA GLN A 404 -2.95 -19.82 -5.63
C GLN A 404 -3.58 -18.43 -5.73
N ALA A 405 -3.54 -17.82 -6.91
CA ALA A 405 -4.13 -16.50 -7.13
C ALA A 405 -5.65 -16.49 -6.99
N LEU A 406 -6.33 -17.55 -7.50
CA LEU A 406 -7.79 -17.67 -7.41
C LEU A 406 -8.30 -17.81 -5.97
N ILE A 407 -7.57 -18.51 -5.12
CA ILE A 407 -7.96 -18.73 -3.72
C ILE A 407 -7.19 -17.84 -2.74
N ASP A 408 -6.49 -16.82 -3.24
CA ASP A 408 -5.70 -15.88 -2.42
C ASP A 408 -4.78 -16.61 -1.43
N LEU A 409 -3.97 -17.52 -1.93
CA LEU A 409 -3.01 -18.28 -1.14
C LEU A 409 -1.60 -17.73 -1.38
N PRO A 410 -0.97 -17.08 -0.37
CA PRO A 410 0.36 -16.51 -0.53
C PRO A 410 1.43 -17.60 -0.68
N GLN A 411 2.41 -17.35 -1.54
CA GLN A 411 3.49 -18.28 -1.84
C GLN A 411 4.69 -18.05 -0.89
N TYR A 412 4.54 -18.38 0.39
CA TYR A 412 5.62 -18.30 1.36
C TYR A 412 5.77 -19.64 2.08
N GLY A 413 6.70 -20.51 1.65
CA GLY A 413 7.17 -21.72 2.32
C GLY A 413 6.16 -22.37 3.29
N PRO A 414 6.51 -22.56 4.56
CA PRO A 414 5.60 -23.15 5.55
C PRO A 414 4.31 -22.34 5.77
N LEU A 415 4.29 -21.06 5.41
CA LEU A 415 3.11 -20.20 5.54
C LEU A 415 2.03 -20.56 4.49
N ALA A 416 2.40 -21.16 3.37
CA ALA A 416 1.45 -21.59 2.35
C ALA A 416 0.47 -22.66 2.85
N SER A 417 0.86 -23.46 3.87
CA SER A 417 0.01 -24.48 4.49
C SER A 417 -0.99 -23.92 5.50
N HIS A 418 -0.82 -22.66 5.93
CA HIS A 418 -1.72 -22.00 6.86
C HIS A 418 -2.83 -21.28 6.12
N GLY A 419 -4.06 -21.52 6.50
CA GLY A 419 -5.19 -20.78 5.95
C GLY A 419 -5.90 -21.46 4.80
N LEU A 420 -6.15 -22.75 4.95
CA LEU A 420 -7.12 -23.48 4.14
C LEU A 420 -8.39 -22.67 3.89
N PRO A 421 -9.06 -23.02 2.96
CA PRO A 421 -9.79 -22.66 1.76
C PRO A 421 -10.66 -21.41 1.91
N VAL A 422 -10.24 -20.45 2.70
CA VAL A 422 -11.01 -19.23 2.97
C VAL A 422 -11.18 -18.40 1.69
N GLY A 423 -10.19 -18.41 0.82
CA GLY A 423 -10.28 -17.82 -0.51
C GLY A 423 -11.32 -18.46 -1.41
N VAL A 424 -11.72 -19.72 -1.12
CA VAL A 424 -12.78 -20.41 -1.87
C VAL A 424 -14.14 -19.72 -1.70
N VAL A 425 -14.45 -19.15 -0.53
CA VAL A 425 -15.69 -18.39 -0.32
C VAL A 425 -15.70 -17.14 -1.20
N LEU A 426 -14.59 -16.41 -1.23
CA LEU A 426 -14.43 -15.24 -2.10
C LEU A 426 -14.57 -15.63 -3.58
N LEU A 427 -13.87 -16.68 -4.00
CA LEU A 427 -13.92 -17.20 -5.36
C LEU A 427 -15.34 -17.65 -5.76
N ALA A 428 -16.02 -18.41 -4.93
CA ALA A 428 -17.38 -18.89 -5.20
C ALA A 428 -18.36 -17.74 -5.41
N LEU A 429 -18.29 -16.72 -4.55
CA LEU A 429 -19.11 -15.51 -4.70
C LEU A 429 -18.73 -14.69 -5.94
N ALA A 430 -17.44 -14.58 -6.26
CA ALA A 430 -16.97 -13.88 -7.46
C ALA A 430 -17.46 -14.60 -8.74
N VAL A 431 -17.38 -15.93 -8.79
CA VAL A 431 -17.91 -16.75 -9.90
C VAL A 431 -19.43 -16.58 -10.05
N LEU A 432 -20.18 -16.52 -8.95
CA LEU A 432 -21.61 -16.20 -9.00
C LEU A 432 -21.85 -14.80 -9.55
N GLY A 433 -21.01 -13.82 -9.20
CA GLY A 433 -21.06 -12.46 -9.71
C GLY A 433 -20.80 -12.38 -11.23
N LEU A 434 -19.98 -13.28 -11.78
CA LEU A 434 -19.73 -13.35 -13.23
C LEU A 434 -20.99 -13.68 -14.05
N ARG A 435 -22.04 -14.25 -13.46
CA ARG A 435 -23.35 -14.40 -14.15
C ARG A 435 -23.92 -13.07 -14.63
N GLY A 436 -23.58 -11.97 -13.94
CA GLY A 436 -23.89 -10.63 -14.34
C GLY A 436 -22.92 -9.99 -15.34
N ALA A 437 -21.94 -10.72 -15.91
CA ALA A 437 -20.89 -10.15 -16.77
C ALA A 437 -21.40 -9.50 -18.07
N ARG A 438 -22.64 -9.77 -18.48
CA ARG A 438 -23.34 -9.07 -19.58
C ARG A 438 -23.78 -7.65 -19.20
N ASP A 439 -23.98 -7.37 -17.91
CA ASP A 439 -24.31 -6.04 -17.41
C ASP A 439 -23.09 -5.11 -17.57
N GLU A 440 -23.30 -3.92 -18.10
CA GLU A 440 -22.28 -2.88 -18.24
C GLU A 440 -21.64 -2.45 -16.91
N ARG A 441 -22.27 -2.73 -15.77
CA ARG A 441 -21.76 -2.45 -14.42
C ARG A 441 -20.78 -3.53 -13.94
N VAL A 442 -20.99 -4.77 -14.31
CA VAL A 442 -20.20 -5.95 -13.87
C VAL A 442 -19.05 -6.25 -14.85
N ARG A 443 -19.32 -6.14 -16.16
CA ARG A 443 -18.37 -6.47 -17.22
C ARG A 443 -16.97 -5.88 -17.05
N PRO A 444 -16.79 -4.57 -16.68
CA PRO A 444 -15.45 -4.02 -16.50
C PRO A 444 -14.66 -4.69 -15.37
N TRP A 445 -15.34 -5.11 -14.29
CA TRP A 445 -14.71 -5.79 -13.17
C TRP A 445 -14.31 -7.23 -13.54
N ALA A 446 -15.17 -7.93 -14.28
CA ALA A 446 -14.84 -9.27 -14.81
C ALA A 446 -13.63 -9.22 -15.74
N ALA A 447 -13.58 -8.23 -16.64
CA ALA A 447 -12.45 -8.04 -17.54
C ALA A 447 -11.17 -7.62 -16.78
N ALA A 448 -11.26 -6.75 -15.78
CA ALA A 448 -10.13 -6.36 -14.95
C ALA A 448 -9.58 -7.55 -14.15
N ALA A 449 -10.46 -8.38 -13.58
CA ALA A 449 -10.06 -9.62 -12.90
C ALA A 449 -9.32 -10.57 -13.85
N LEU A 450 -9.83 -10.76 -15.07
CA LEU A 450 -9.19 -11.60 -16.07
C LEU A 450 -7.79 -11.08 -16.46
N VAL A 451 -7.66 -9.77 -16.74
CA VAL A 451 -6.37 -9.15 -17.08
C VAL A 451 -5.38 -9.31 -15.95
N ALA A 452 -5.80 -9.04 -14.70
CA ALA A 452 -4.94 -9.19 -13.54
C ALA A 452 -4.54 -10.66 -13.31
N LEU A 453 -5.45 -11.60 -13.45
CA LEU A 453 -5.18 -13.04 -13.32
C LEU A 453 -4.16 -13.52 -14.36
N VAL A 454 -4.36 -13.15 -15.63
CA VAL A 454 -3.42 -13.48 -16.71
C VAL A 454 -2.04 -12.93 -16.39
N LEU A 455 -1.95 -11.69 -15.93
CA LEU A 455 -0.68 -11.07 -15.57
C LEU A 455 0.00 -11.77 -14.38
N VAL A 456 -0.76 -12.13 -13.33
CA VAL A 456 -0.23 -12.91 -12.19
C VAL A 456 0.35 -14.24 -12.67
N VAL A 457 -0.36 -14.96 -13.54
CA VAL A 457 0.07 -16.27 -14.05
C VAL A 457 1.30 -16.13 -14.95
N LEU A 458 1.33 -15.11 -15.82
CA LEU A 458 2.51 -14.84 -16.66
C LEU A 458 3.76 -14.57 -15.81
N VAL A 459 3.62 -13.73 -14.78
CA VAL A 459 4.75 -13.33 -13.92
C VAL A 459 5.18 -14.44 -12.96
N GLY A 460 4.23 -15.18 -12.41
CA GLY A 460 4.51 -16.28 -11.47
C GLY A 460 4.82 -17.62 -12.15
N GLY A 461 4.77 -17.68 -13.47
CA GLY A 461 5.05 -18.87 -14.26
C GLY A 461 6.55 -19.18 -14.40
N PRO A 462 6.91 -20.12 -15.31
CA PRO A 462 8.31 -20.48 -15.55
C PRO A 462 9.11 -19.33 -16.16
N GLN A 463 10.41 -19.56 -16.40
CA GLN A 463 11.31 -18.58 -17.03
C GLN A 463 11.02 -18.47 -18.55
N TRP A 464 9.94 -17.82 -18.90
CA TRP A 464 9.54 -17.54 -20.28
C TRP A 464 9.60 -16.04 -20.60
N PRO A 465 9.76 -15.63 -21.88
CA PRO A 465 9.88 -14.21 -22.24
C PRO A 465 8.68 -13.36 -21.83
N GLY A 466 7.47 -13.94 -21.78
CA GLY A 466 6.25 -13.25 -21.36
C GLY A 466 6.25 -12.75 -19.91
N ARG A 467 7.13 -13.26 -19.05
CA ARG A 467 7.30 -12.75 -17.68
C ARG A 467 7.70 -11.29 -17.64
N GLN A 468 8.44 -10.81 -18.64
CA GLN A 468 8.96 -9.44 -18.66
C GLN A 468 7.86 -8.37 -18.67
N VAL A 469 6.61 -8.70 -19.04
CA VAL A 469 5.49 -7.77 -18.84
C VAL A 469 5.28 -7.38 -17.37
N GLY A 470 5.78 -8.19 -16.45
CA GLY A 470 5.76 -7.96 -15.01
C GLY A 470 6.89 -7.09 -14.47
N PHE A 471 7.75 -6.50 -15.33
CA PHE A 471 8.87 -5.67 -14.87
C PHE A 471 8.47 -4.53 -13.91
N PRO A 472 7.29 -3.86 -14.04
CA PRO A 472 6.92 -2.80 -13.10
C PRO A 472 6.73 -3.30 -11.65
N TRP A 473 6.60 -4.61 -11.48
CA TRP A 473 6.47 -5.28 -10.17
C TRP A 473 7.72 -6.08 -9.81
N TYR A 474 8.87 -5.82 -10.45
CA TYR A 474 10.12 -6.57 -10.22
C TYR A 474 9.93 -8.08 -10.40
N LEU A 475 9.13 -8.49 -11.38
CA LEU A 475 8.75 -9.88 -11.66
C LEU A 475 8.19 -10.63 -10.42
N GLN A 476 7.58 -9.92 -9.47
CA GLN A 476 7.03 -10.48 -8.24
C GLN A 476 5.51 -10.56 -8.30
N LYS A 477 4.98 -11.79 -8.49
CA LYS A 477 3.52 -12.02 -8.58
C LYS A 477 2.76 -11.52 -7.35
N SER A 478 3.34 -11.65 -6.15
CA SER A 478 2.71 -11.20 -4.90
C SER A 478 2.49 -9.68 -4.82
N ARG A 479 3.13 -8.90 -5.69
CA ARG A 479 2.80 -7.47 -5.86
C ARG A 479 1.63 -7.25 -6.81
N ILE A 480 1.28 -8.23 -7.66
CA ILE A 480 0.17 -8.13 -8.62
C ILE A 480 -1.11 -8.76 -8.05
N GLU A 481 -0.99 -9.82 -7.25
CA GLU A 481 -2.13 -10.51 -6.62
C GLU A 481 -3.13 -9.56 -5.93
N PRO A 482 -2.71 -8.51 -5.17
CA PRO A 482 -3.63 -7.53 -4.60
C PRO A 482 -4.49 -6.80 -5.62
N VAL A 483 -3.98 -6.61 -6.85
CA VAL A 483 -4.72 -5.95 -7.93
C VAL A 483 -5.87 -6.83 -8.42
N LEU A 484 -5.70 -8.16 -8.41
CA LEU A 484 -6.75 -9.14 -8.70
C LEU A 484 -7.83 -9.17 -7.61
N LEU A 485 -7.46 -9.04 -6.33
CA LEU A 485 -8.39 -9.12 -5.21
C LEU A 485 -9.46 -8.02 -5.25
N ILE A 486 -9.11 -6.81 -5.71
CA ILE A 486 -10.05 -5.69 -5.77
C ILE A 486 -11.27 -5.99 -6.66
N PRO A 487 -11.12 -6.36 -7.94
CA PRO A 487 -12.26 -6.73 -8.77
C PRO A 487 -12.95 -8.03 -8.30
N MET A 488 -12.22 -8.99 -7.69
CA MET A 488 -12.84 -10.18 -7.11
C MET A 488 -13.81 -9.83 -5.97
N LEU A 489 -13.45 -8.88 -5.09
CA LEU A 489 -14.34 -8.40 -4.02
C LEU A 489 -15.59 -7.70 -4.58
N VAL A 490 -15.46 -6.94 -5.67
CA VAL A 490 -16.61 -6.32 -6.34
C VAL A 490 -17.51 -7.39 -6.97
N LEU A 491 -16.93 -8.37 -7.67
CA LEU A 491 -17.67 -9.50 -8.23
C LEU A 491 -18.37 -10.32 -7.14
N ALA A 492 -17.68 -10.58 -6.03
CA ALA A 492 -18.25 -11.28 -4.89
C ALA A 492 -19.45 -10.52 -4.29
N ALA A 493 -19.38 -9.20 -4.23
CA ALA A 493 -20.51 -8.39 -3.79
C ALA A 493 -21.71 -8.51 -4.74
N HIS A 494 -21.50 -8.55 -6.07
CA HIS A 494 -22.54 -8.82 -7.05
C HIS A 494 -23.11 -10.24 -6.90
N GLY A 495 -22.26 -11.26 -6.65
CA GLY A 495 -22.71 -12.62 -6.39
C GLY A 495 -23.55 -12.73 -5.11
N ALA A 496 -23.14 -12.01 -4.06
CA ALA A 496 -23.90 -11.94 -2.82
C ALA A 496 -25.26 -11.25 -3.02
N VAL A 497 -25.34 -10.18 -3.83
CA VAL A 497 -26.62 -9.55 -4.19
C VAL A 497 -27.53 -10.56 -4.88
N ALA A 498 -27.02 -11.36 -5.84
CA ALA A 498 -27.80 -12.36 -6.55
C ALA A 498 -28.37 -13.46 -5.63
N LEU A 499 -27.67 -13.80 -4.54
CA LEU A 499 -28.15 -14.76 -3.54
C LEU A 499 -29.12 -14.16 -2.53
N LEU A 500 -29.01 -12.86 -2.23
CA LEU A 500 -29.77 -12.17 -1.19
C LEU A 500 -31.02 -11.46 -1.71
N SER A 501 -31.13 -11.27 -3.03
CA SER A 501 -32.31 -10.63 -3.64
C SER A 501 -33.51 -11.57 -3.67
N PRO A 502 -34.76 -11.07 -3.49
CA PRO A 502 -35.97 -11.86 -3.53
C PRO A 502 -36.16 -12.63 -4.84
N ASP A 503 -35.76 -12.01 -5.95
CA ASP A 503 -35.83 -12.56 -7.31
C ASP A 503 -34.62 -13.44 -7.67
N GLY A 504 -33.79 -13.77 -6.70
CA GLY A 504 -32.58 -14.55 -6.90
C GLY A 504 -32.87 -15.95 -7.45
N ALA A 505 -32.01 -16.44 -8.35
CA ALA A 505 -32.14 -17.72 -9.06
C ALA A 505 -32.20 -18.98 -8.15
N VAL A 506 -32.10 -18.81 -6.84
CA VAL A 506 -32.27 -19.85 -5.83
C VAL A 506 -33.69 -19.78 -5.25
N ARG A 507 -34.55 -20.66 -5.67
CA ARG A 507 -35.94 -20.77 -5.15
C ARG A 507 -35.97 -20.77 -3.61
N PRO A 508 -36.80 -19.90 -2.96
CA PRO A 508 -36.76 -19.67 -1.52
C PRO A 508 -37.07 -20.87 -0.61
N GLY A 509 -37.45 -22.00 -1.18
CA GLY A 509 -37.92 -23.15 -0.40
C GLY A 509 -36.85 -23.99 0.34
N ARG A 510 -35.56 -23.91 -0.02
CA ARG A 510 -34.52 -24.79 0.54
C ARG A 510 -33.50 -24.10 1.47
N LEU A 511 -33.34 -22.77 1.43
CA LEU A 511 -32.46 -22.04 2.34
C LEU A 511 -33.28 -20.97 3.06
N ARG A 512 -33.84 -21.28 4.20
CA ARG A 512 -34.68 -20.36 5.00
C ARG A 512 -33.96 -19.12 5.51
N ARG A 513 -32.60 -19.06 5.45
CA ARG A 513 -31.79 -17.90 5.92
C ARG A 513 -30.46 -17.74 5.15
N PRO A 514 -30.47 -17.45 3.82
CA PRO A 514 -29.22 -17.37 3.05
C PRO A 514 -28.27 -16.30 3.58
N ALA A 515 -28.80 -15.21 4.12
CA ALA A 515 -27.99 -14.13 4.71
C ALA A 515 -27.21 -14.58 5.95
N ALA A 516 -27.81 -15.39 6.81
CA ALA A 516 -27.14 -15.90 8.01
C ALA A 516 -26.05 -16.91 7.62
N VAL A 517 -26.31 -17.79 6.67
CA VAL A 517 -25.32 -18.75 6.18
C VAL A 517 -24.13 -18.02 5.55
N LEU A 518 -24.36 -17.02 4.71
CA LEU A 518 -23.28 -16.24 4.09
C LEU A 518 -22.49 -15.44 5.12
N ALA A 519 -23.17 -14.87 6.12
CA ALA A 519 -22.50 -14.15 7.21
C ALA A 519 -21.64 -15.10 8.06
N SER A 520 -22.14 -16.30 8.35
CA SER A 520 -21.39 -17.33 9.06
C SER A 520 -20.17 -17.80 8.26
N LEU A 521 -20.32 -18.04 6.97
CA LEU A 521 -19.21 -18.42 6.09
C LEU A 521 -18.14 -17.30 6.03
N ALA A 522 -18.55 -16.03 5.93
CA ALA A 522 -17.60 -14.92 5.96
C ALA A 522 -16.90 -14.79 7.31
N LEU A 523 -17.62 -14.98 8.41
CA LEU A 523 -17.02 -14.94 9.75
C LEU A 523 -16.02 -16.09 9.93
N VAL A 524 -16.38 -17.31 9.53
CA VAL A 524 -15.45 -18.45 9.53
C VAL A 524 -14.23 -18.16 8.65
N ALA A 525 -14.45 -17.51 7.50
CA ALA A 525 -13.39 -17.09 6.62
C ALA A 525 -12.42 -16.11 7.32
N VAL A 526 -12.93 -15.07 7.97
CA VAL A 526 -12.11 -14.10 8.69
C VAL A 526 -11.34 -14.75 9.82
N ILE A 527 -12.04 -15.51 10.68
CA ILE A 527 -11.42 -16.20 11.82
C ILE A 527 -10.36 -17.20 11.34
N GLY A 528 -10.66 -18.00 10.31
CA GLY A 528 -9.74 -18.98 9.75
C GLY A 528 -8.49 -18.36 9.10
N ARG A 529 -8.51 -17.05 8.74
CA ARG A 529 -7.39 -16.35 8.13
C ARG A 529 -6.49 -15.62 9.15
N ILE A 530 -6.98 -15.34 10.35
CA ILE A 530 -6.21 -14.68 11.41
C ILE A 530 -4.87 -15.41 11.70
N PRO A 531 -4.81 -16.75 11.85
CA PRO A 531 -3.54 -17.43 12.08
C PRO A 531 -2.51 -17.22 10.97
N LEU A 532 -2.95 -17.21 9.70
CA LEU A 532 -2.06 -16.91 8.57
C LEU A 532 -1.55 -15.47 8.63
N GLN A 533 -2.41 -14.50 8.90
CA GLN A 533 -2.04 -13.08 8.99
C GLN A 533 -1.04 -12.85 10.14
N ILE A 534 -1.24 -13.49 11.29
CA ILE A 534 -0.30 -13.48 12.41
C ILE A 534 1.04 -14.11 11.98
N ALA A 535 1.02 -15.24 11.28
CA ALA A 535 2.22 -15.92 10.81
C ALA A 535 3.00 -15.05 9.79
N LEU A 536 2.30 -14.35 8.88
CA LEU A 536 2.91 -13.39 7.95
C LEU A 536 3.61 -12.25 8.70
N ALA A 537 3.00 -11.70 9.74
CA ALA A 537 3.64 -10.68 10.55
C ALA A 537 4.84 -11.26 11.34
N ARG A 538 4.68 -12.39 12.00
CA ARG A 538 5.78 -13.05 12.74
C ARG A 538 6.96 -13.43 11.87
N SER A 539 6.74 -13.68 10.57
CA SER A 539 7.83 -13.98 9.63
C SER A 539 8.83 -12.84 9.44
N VAL A 540 8.57 -11.65 9.97
CA VAL A 540 9.48 -10.50 9.95
C VAL A 540 9.65 -9.83 11.32
N TYR A 541 8.85 -10.17 12.32
CA TYR A 541 8.93 -9.56 13.66
C TYR A 541 9.45 -10.53 14.75
N ASP A 542 9.26 -11.83 14.55
CA ASP A 542 9.76 -12.84 15.50
C ASP A 542 11.13 -13.31 15.06
N ALA A 543 12.18 -12.95 15.80
CA ALA A 543 13.57 -13.26 15.47
C ALA A 543 13.85 -14.76 15.29
N GLU A 544 13.01 -15.64 15.88
CA GLU A 544 13.11 -17.09 15.71
C GLU A 544 12.44 -17.62 14.44
N ARG A 545 11.67 -16.78 13.75
CA ARG A 545 10.80 -17.18 12.63
C ARG A 545 11.00 -16.36 11.35
N ILE A 546 12.08 -15.60 11.26
CA ILE A 546 12.33 -14.74 10.10
C ILE A 546 12.45 -15.57 8.82
N ALA A 547 11.56 -15.31 7.86
CA ALA A 547 11.45 -16.08 6.61
C ALA A 547 12.71 -15.99 5.73
N PHE A 548 13.39 -14.83 5.74
CA PHE A 548 14.57 -14.55 4.91
C PHE A 548 15.89 -14.60 5.70
N GLY A 549 15.86 -15.09 6.93
CA GLY A 549 17.00 -15.13 7.84
C GLY A 549 17.05 -13.95 8.80
N THR A 550 17.42 -14.24 10.04
CA THR A 550 17.49 -13.26 11.13
C THR A 550 18.58 -12.22 10.87
N LEU A 551 18.22 -10.95 10.76
CA LEU A 551 19.15 -9.83 10.62
C LEU A 551 19.71 -9.40 11.97
N THR A 552 18.89 -9.41 13.02
CA THR A 552 19.31 -9.05 14.38
C THR A 552 18.52 -9.84 15.42
N THR A 553 19.13 -10.09 16.57
CA THR A 553 18.48 -10.71 17.73
C THR A 553 18.13 -9.67 18.78
N PRO A 554 17.22 -9.96 19.73
CA PRO A 554 16.96 -9.08 20.85
C PRO A 554 18.20 -8.74 21.68
N GLN A 555 19.14 -9.69 21.82
CA GLN A 555 20.41 -9.51 22.53
C GLN A 555 21.35 -8.57 21.76
N GLU A 556 21.45 -8.70 20.43
CA GLU A 556 22.21 -7.77 19.58
C GLU A 556 21.62 -6.36 19.65
N LEU A 557 20.28 -6.21 19.61
CA LEU A 557 19.63 -4.90 19.79
C LEU A 557 19.91 -4.29 21.17
N ALA A 558 19.92 -5.10 22.22
CA ALA A 558 20.27 -4.63 23.56
C ALA A 558 21.75 -4.18 23.62
N PHE A 559 22.64 -4.91 22.97
CA PHE A 559 24.04 -4.51 22.83
C PHE A 559 24.16 -3.19 22.06
N TYR A 560 23.48 -3.04 20.91
CA TYR A 560 23.49 -1.79 20.14
C TYR A 560 22.99 -0.59 20.96
N ALA A 561 21.98 -0.78 21.77
CA ALA A 561 21.49 0.27 22.67
C ALA A 561 22.56 0.64 23.74
N SER A 562 23.23 -0.37 24.33
CA SER A 562 24.26 -0.13 25.35
C SER A 562 25.51 0.54 24.78
N VAL A 563 25.91 0.26 23.55
CA VAL A 563 27.06 0.95 22.92
C VAL A 563 26.72 2.38 22.54
N GLY A 564 25.46 2.71 22.34
CA GLY A 564 25.01 4.09 22.15
C GLY A 564 25.36 5.01 23.33
N ASP A 565 25.42 4.46 24.55
CA ASP A 565 25.81 5.20 25.75
C ASP A 565 27.33 5.42 25.86
N VAL A 566 28.13 4.65 25.11
CA VAL A 566 29.60 4.67 25.13
C VAL A 566 30.17 5.48 23.96
N LEU A 567 29.48 5.48 22.83
CA LEU A 567 29.91 6.18 21.62
C LEU A 567 29.62 7.68 21.72
N PRO A 568 30.57 8.53 21.26
CA PRO A 568 30.26 9.94 21.12
C PRO A 568 29.15 10.15 20.07
N ALA A 569 28.31 11.17 20.29
CA ALA A 569 27.26 11.54 19.34
C ALA A 569 27.86 11.79 17.94
N GLY A 570 27.23 11.25 16.90
CA GLY A 570 27.71 11.34 15.52
C GLY A 570 28.96 10.49 15.22
N ALA A 571 29.31 9.53 16.07
CA ALA A 571 30.40 8.58 15.78
C ALA A 571 30.10 7.81 14.48
N VAL A 572 31.10 7.73 13.58
CA VAL A 572 30.95 7.06 12.29
C VAL A 572 31.35 5.58 12.43
N VAL A 573 30.41 4.70 12.15
CA VAL A 573 30.55 3.25 12.38
C VAL A 573 30.46 2.48 11.06
N VAL A 574 31.42 1.56 10.86
CA VAL A 574 31.40 0.56 9.78
C VAL A 574 30.85 -0.75 10.31
N GLY A 575 30.06 -1.45 9.49
CA GLY A 575 29.62 -2.81 9.77
C GLY A 575 28.79 -3.36 8.64
N SER A 576 28.57 -4.68 8.65
CA SER A 576 27.84 -5.34 7.58
C SER A 576 26.32 -5.17 7.74
N PRO A 577 25.63 -4.57 6.76
CA PRO A 577 24.17 -4.52 6.74
C PRO A 577 23.50 -5.90 6.77
N SER A 578 24.12 -6.89 6.15
CA SER A 578 23.64 -8.29 6.16
C SER A 578 23.67 -8.93 7.53
N ARG A 579 24.52 -8.41 8.43
CA ARG A 579 24.62 -8.84 9.83
C ARG A 579 23.79 -7.99 10.78
N GLY A 580 22.96 -7.08 10.24
CA GLY A 580 22.04 -6.28 11.03
C GLY A 580 22.67 -5.08 11.72
N VAL A 581 23.92 -4.69 11.39
CA VAL A 581 24.55 -3.50 11.98
C VAL A 581 23.76 -2.22 11.66
N THR A 582 22.96 -2.22 10.59
CA THR A 582 22.03 -1.12 10.26
C THR A 582 21.04 -0.79 11.40
N TYR A 583 20.74 -1.74 12.28
CA TYR A 583 19.84 -1.51 13.42
C TYR A 583 20.50 -0.69 14.54
N LEU A 584 21.84 -0.59 14.56
CA LEU A 584 22.55 0.29 15.50
C LEU A 584 22.10 1.75 15.32
N GLY A 585 22.01 2.25 14.08
CA GLY A 585 21.53 3.61 13.80
C GLY A 585 20.05 3.88 14.12
N LEU A 586 19.28 2.84 14.52
CA LEU A 586 17.89 3.01 14.99
C LEU A 586 17.77 3.17 16.51
N VAL A 587 18.83 2.80 17.25
CA VAL A 587 18.82 2.74 18.72
C VAL A 587 19.95 3.59 19.36
N ALA A 588 20.91 4.04 18.56
CA ALA A 588 22.03 4.89 18.98
C ALA A 588 22.17 6.11 18.05
N ASP A 589 22.67 7.22 18.59
CA ASP A 589 22.97 8.44 17.84
C ASP A 589 24.34 8.34 17.15
N VAL A 590 24.39 7.53 16.10
CA VAL A 590 25.60 7.24 15.32
C VAL A 590 25.34 7.37 13.83
N GLU A 591 26.38 7.72 13.09
CA GLU A 591 26.38 7.70 11.64
C GLU A 591 26.89 6.33 11.14
N LEU A 592 26.13 5.70 10.25
CA LEU A 592 26.52 4.43 9.64
C LEU A 592 27.06 4.65 8.24
N VAL A 593 28.24 4.14 7.94
CA VAL A 593 28.78 4.12 6.57
C VAL A 593 27.83 3.38 5.64
N TYR A 594 27.16 2.33 6.14
CA TYR A 594 26.17 1.55 5.40
C TYR A 594 24.84 1.51 6.15
N PRO A 595 24.00 2.56 6.03
CA PRO A 595 22.73 2.62 6.77
C PRO A 595 21.65 1.69 6.20
N THR A 596 21.88 1.13 5.01
CA THR A 596 20.94 0.24 4.32
C THR A 596 21.66 -0.90 3.61
N ARG A 597 20.90 -1.84 3.05
CA ARG A 597 21.40 -2.90 2.18
C ARG A 597 21.42 -2.52 0.70
N VAL A 598 21.13 -1.30 0.35
CA VAL A 598 21.28 -0.81 -1.02
C VAL A 598 22.74 -0.93 -1.42
N HIS A 599 22.99 -1.50 -2.61
CA HIS A 599 24.35 -1.60 -3.14
C HIS A 599 24.93 -0.18 -3.30
N PRO A 600 26.10 0.12 -2.72
CA PRO A 600 26.70 1.43 -2.88
C PRO A 600 26.94 1.77 -4.34
N MET A 601 26.91 3.04 -4.68
CA MET A 601 27.05 3.49 -6.06
C MET A 601 28.44 3.22 -6.62
N ALA A 602 28.52 2.94 -7.91
CA ALA A 602 29.80 2.73 -8.60
C ALA A 602 30.68 4.00 -8.46
N GLY A 603 31.94 3.81 -8.03
CA GLY A 603 32.89 4.90 -7.82
C GLY A 603 32.74 5.63 -6.49
N SER A 604 31.86 5.18 -5.59
CA SER A 604 31.77 5.72 -4.23
C SER A 604 32.85 5.12 -3.33
N ALA A 605 33.29 5.91 -2.33
CA ALA A 605 34.26 5.44 -1.31
C ALA A 605 33.70 4.27 -0.49
N GLU A 606 32.39 4.24 -0.26
CA GLU A 606 31.69 3.15 0.41
C GLU A 606 31.81 1.85 -0.37
N LEU A 607 31.64 1.87 -1.70
CA LEU A 607 31.80 0.68 -2.52
C LEU A 607 33.24 0.19 -2.54
N ASP A 608 34.18 1.14 -2.64
CA ASP A 608 35.61 0.81 -2.63
C ASP A 608 36.02 0.22 -1.27
N LEU A 609 35.51 0.74 -0.15
CA LEU A 609 35.74 0.19 1.18
C LEU A 609 35.15 -1.23 1.32
N ALA A 610 33.92 -1.46 0.82
CA ALA A 610 33.31 -2.79 0.84
C ALA A 610 34.09 -3.82 0.01
N ARG A 611 34.86 -3.37 -1.00
CA ARG A 611 35.72 -4.19 -1.86
C ARG A 611 37.16 -4.29 -1.38
N ALA A 612 37.59 -3.39 -0.48
CA ALA A 612 38.94 -3.36 0.03
C ALA A 612 39.30 -4.64 0.78
N ALA A 613 40.58 -4.88 0.96
CA ALA A 613 41.06 -5.97 1.80
C ALA A 613 40.57 -5.78 3.24
N PRO A 614 40.18 -6.85 3.95
CA PRO A 614 39.60 -6.74 5.29
C PRO A 614 40.64 -6.47 6.40
N ASP A 615 41.83 -6.00 6.08
CA ASP A 615 42.92 -5.75 7.01
C ASP A 615 43.36 -4.28 6.97
N PRO A 616 42.85 -3.42 7.88
CA PRO A 616 43.31 -2.06 7.99
C PRO A 616 44.73 -2.05 8.57
N SER A 617 45.69 -1.63 7.79
CA SER A 617 47.07 -1.44 8.20
C SER A 617 47.57 -0.05 7.85
N PRO A 618 48.50 0.54 8.60
CA PRO A 618 49.04 1.87 8.32
C PRO A 618 49.51 2.00 6.87
N GLY A 619 49.06 3.04 6.16
CA GLY A 619 49.39 3.29 4.75
C GLY A 619 48.65 2.38 3.73
N SER A 620 47.71 1.55 4.17
CA SER A 620 46.90 0.75 3.25
C SER A 620 45.79 1.57 2.58
N ALA A 621 45.37 1.14 1.41
CA ALA A 621 44.20 1.74 0.72
C ALA A 621 42.93 1.66 1.59
N THR A 622 42.80 0.65 2.43
CA THR A 622 41.70 0.52 3.40
C THR A 622 41.74 1.66 4.42
N CYS A 623 42.92 2.01 4.97
CA CYS A 623 43.04 3.13 5.90
C CYS A 623 42.74 4.48 5.24
N ASP A 624 43.12 4.68 3.97
CA ASP A 624 42.80 5.91 3.23
C ASP A 624 41.28 6.05 3.05
N LEU A 625 40.57 4.96 2.77
CA LEU A 625 39.11 4.93 2.66
C LEU A 625 38.44 5.15 4.01
N VAL A 626 38.92 4.52 5.08
CA VAL A 626 38.45 4.73 6.46
C VAL A 626 38.56 6.19 6.86
N LYS A 627 39.70 6.85 6.60
CA LYS A 627 39.90 8.28 6.86
C LYS A 627 38.97 9.16 6.00
N ARG A 628 38.83 8.84 4.72
CA ARG A 628 37.96 9.59 3.79
C ARG A 628 36.49 9.55 4.24
N LEU A 629 36.04 8.40 4.76
CA LEU A 629 34.67 8.22 5.25
C LEU A 629 34.50 8.67 6.71
N GLY A 630 35.59 9.11 7.38
CA GLY A 630 35.54 9.50 8.77
C GLY A 630 35.24 8.33 9.73
N ALA A 631 35.39 7.10 9.27
CA ALA A 631 35.02 5.92 10.05
C ALA A 631 35.98 5.70 11.24
N GLN A 632 35.44 5.63 12.45
CA GLN A 632 36.19 5.54 13.69
C GLN A 632 36.02 4.18 14.37
N TYR A 633 34.89 3.54 14.11
CA TYR A 633 34.50 2.30 14.77
C TYR A 633 34.06 1.23 13.76
N TYR A 634 34.24 -0.03 14.17
CA TYR A 634 33.77 -1.20 13.43
C TYR A 634 32.93 -2.10 14.36
N VAL A 635 31.81 -2.59 13.84
CA VAL A 635 30.99 -3.59 14.55
C VAL A 635 31.12 -4.93 13.86
N SER A 636 31.64 -5.93 14.58
CA SER A 636 31.67 -7.33 14.17
C SER A 636 30.50 -8.11 14.76
N VAL A 637 29.91 -9.01 13.96
CA VAL A 637 28.84 -9.92 14.37
C VAL A 637 29.21 -11.33 13.91
N GLU A 638 29.55 -12.19 14.85
CA GLU A 638 30.03 -13.57 14.58
C GLU A 638 28.88 -14.56 14.34
N ARG A 639 27.65 -14.19 14.60
CA ARG A 639 26.49 -15.05 14.47
C ARG A 639 26.50 -15.82 13.15
N SER A 640 26.41 -17.15 13.24
CA SER A 640 26.29 -18.00 12.08
C SER A 640 25.05 -17.61 11.26
N PRO A 641 25.16 -17.45 9.94
CA PRO A 641 24.05 -17.02 9.10
C PRO A 641 23.04 -18.17 8.94
N HIS A 642 22.19 -18.40 9.93
CA HIS A 642 21.07 -19.30 9.77
C HIS A 642 20.05 -18.66 8.85
N GLY A 643 19.90 -19.22 7.66
CA GLY A 643 18.76 -18.98 6.79
C GLY A 643 18.81 -17.75 5.89
N LEU A 644 19.92 -17.00 5.80
CA LEU A 644 20.05 -15.94 4.78
C LEU A 644 20.09 -16.56 3.38
N ARG A 645 18.93 -16.81 2.80
CA ARG A 645 18.79 -17.22 1.41
C ARG A 645 18.84 -15.99 0.52
N TYR A 646 20.03 -15.61 0.09
CA TYR A 646 20.19 -14.62 -0.97
C TYR A 646 19.92 -15.29 -2.31
N GLY A 647 18.77 -15.02 -2.89
CA GLY A 647 18.47 -15.42 -4.28
C GLY A 647 19.32 -14.72 -5.33
N ASN A 648 20.07 -13.66 -4.95
CA ASN A 648 20.83 -12.84 -5.89
C ASN A 648 22.22 -12.51 -5.32
N ALA A 649 23.28 -12.79 -6.10
CA ALA A 649 24.67 -12.51 -5.76
C ALA A 649 24.94 -11.00 -5.51
N SER A 650 24.19 -10.11 -6.13
CA SER A 650 24.28 -8.65 -5.91
C SER A 650 23.94 -8.21 -4.49
N LEU A 651 23.30 -9.08 -3.69
CA LEU A 651 22.99 -8.82 -2.30
C LEU A 651 24.12 -9.21 -1.31
N ARG A 652 25.25 -9.74 -1.82
CA ARG A 652 26.43 -10.16 -1.05
C ARG A 652 27.59 -9.17 -1.16
N TRP A 653 27.33 -7.96 -1.55
CA TRP A 653 28.37 -6.95 -1.74
C TRP A 653 29.13 -6.63 -0.44
N ASP A 654 28.53 -6.89 0.72
CA ASP A 654 29.08 -6.63 2.05
C ASP A 654 29.75 -7.85 2.72
N ASP A 655 29.94 -8.96 2.02
CA ASP A 655 30.55 -10.19 2.58
C ASP A 655 31.96 -9.95 3.12
N ARG A 656 32.75 -9.06 2.49
CA ARG A 656 34.09 -8.70 2.96
C ARG A 656 34.08 -7.90 4.25
N LEU A 657 33.06 -7.11 4.50
CA LEU A 657 32.88 -6.38 5.75
C LEU A 657 32.66 -7.31 6.94
N VAL A 658 32.07 -8.49 6.71
CA VAL A 658 31.91 -9.52 7.75
C VAL A 658 33.25 -10.14 8.15
N ALA A 659 34.17 -10.24 7.20
CA ALA A 659 35.47 -10.89 7.36
C ALA A 659 36.60 -9.89 7.72
N TRP A 660 36.29 -8.66 8.13
CA TRP A 660 37.31 -7.70 8.52
C TRP A 660 38.13 -8.21 9.67
N SER A 661 39.45 -8.15 9.50
CA SER A 661 40.41 -8.43 10.57
C SER A 661 40.35 -7.36 11.65
N THR A 662 40.31 -7.76 12.89
CA THR A 662 40.37 -6.84 14.03
C THR A 662 41.81 -6.50 14.47
N ARG A 663 42.82 -6.91 13.69
CA ARG A 663 44.21 -6.45 13.89
C ARG A 663 44.28 -4.92 13.73
N GLY A 664 44.94 -4.27 14.67
CA GLY A 664 45.04 -2.81 14.69
C GLY A 664 43.71 -2.12 15.05
N MET A 665 42.89 -2.83 15.80
CA MET A 665 41.67 -2.31 16.43
C MET A 665 41.71 -2.57 17.93
N GLU A 666 41.17 -1.66 18.70
CA GLU A 666 41.00 -1.77 20.15
C GLU A 666 39.58 -2.22 20.45
N LEU A 667 39.40 -3.27 21.24
CA LEU A 667 38.09 -3.72 21.69
C LEU A 667 37.51 -2.71 22.68
N VAL A 668 36.36 -2.14 22.35
CA VAL A 668 35.66 -1.17 23.20
C VAL A 668 34.60 -1.85 24.05
N SER A 669 33.79 -2.71 23.44
CA SER A 669 32.74 -3.45 24.14
C SER A 669 32.39 -4.72 23.37
N TRP A 670 31.89 -5.74 24.09
CA TRP A 670 31.41 -6.97 23.47
C TRP A 670 30.33 -7.63 24.30
N ALA A 671 29.52 -8.47 23.65
CA ALA A 671 28.56 -9.32 24.33
C ALA A 671 28.46 -10.67 23.61
N ASP A 672 28.27 -11.73 24.39
CA ASP A 672 27.85 -13.03 23.88
C ASP A 672 26.33 -13.03 23.77
N THR A 673 25.82 -13.30 22.58
CA THR A 673 24.36 -13.30 22.29
C THR A 673 23.77 -14.71 22.43
N GLY A 674 24.54 -15.70 22.83
CA GLY A 674 24.14 -17.10 22.81
C GLY A 674 24.13 -17.73 21.40
N ARG A 675 24.42 -16.93 20.38
CA ARG A 675 24.51 -17.35 18.96
C ARG A 675 25.81 -16.89 18.31
N GLY A 676 26.75 -16.39 19.07
CA GLY A 676 28.01 -15.81 18.67
C GLY A 676 28.21 -14.42 19.28
N ALA A 677 29.42 -13.91 19.23
CA ALA A 677 29.76 -12.62 19.80
C ALA A 677 29.33 -11.47 18.89
N VAL A 678 28.92 -10.36 19.49
CA VAL A 678 28.86 -9.05 18.88
C VAL A 678 29.87 -8.14 19.59
N ALA A 679 30.65 -7.38 18.83
CA ALA A 679 31.68 -6.52 19.41
C ALA A 679 31.84 -5.20 18.68
N LEU A 680 32.12 -4.15 19.45
CA LEU A 680 32.48 -2.83 19.00
C LEU A 680 33.99 -2.63 19.12
N TRP A 681 34.61 -2.25 18.04
CA TRP A 681 36.04 -2.01 17.92
C TRP A 681 36.32 -0.56 17.55
N ARG A 682 37.32 0.08 18.15
CA ARG A 682 37.88 1.35 17.68
C ARG A 682 38.99 1.05 16.67
N ILE A 683 38.93 1.71 15.50
CA ILE A 683 39.93 1.54 14.44
C ILE A 683 41.17 2.39 14.82
N THR A 684 42.24 1.77 15.28
CA THR A 684 43.45 2.46 15.73
C THR A 684 44.59 2.37 14.72
N ALA A 685 44.60 1.38 13.83
CA ALA A 685 45.65 1.17 12.84
C ALA A 685 45.74 2.28 11.78
N CYS A 686 44.69 3.01 11.58
CA CYS A 686 44.64 4.04 10.54
C CYS A 686 45.05 5.44 11.03
N GLY A 687 45.31 5.62 12.32
CA GLY A 687 45.77 6.86 12.93
C GLY A 687 44.70 7.84 13.27
#